data_b0b941fd1e3793e344d6d2bc9cdaf13d
#
_entry.id   b0b941fd1e3793e344d6d2bc9cdaf13d
#
_cell.length_a   1.000
_cell.length_b   1.000
_cell.length_c   1.000
_cell.angle_alpha   90.00
_cell.angle_beta   90.00
_cell.angle_gamma   90.00
#
_symmetry.space_group_name_H-M   'P 1'
#
loop_
_entity.id
_entity.type
_entity.pdbx_description
1 polymer ?
#
loop_
_entity_poly.entity_id
_entity_poly.type
_entity_poly.pdbx_seq_one_letter_code
_entity_poly.pdbx_strand_id
1 'polypeptide(L)'
;MAASTDSAGSPRFSIVVPCHASRAWLRPCLDSVLSQSCADFEIIAVDDASPDGSDRILDEYAAADPRVRVLHLSENVGLGLARNAGLKECRGDYVLFLDADDTYRPGSLEAIARRIEATGRPDIVMFDYERIHWDGRVVRNQRHDAFAREGDGVFTAAERPVFLTFLEVVWNKAIRRDFLTLHGFVFTAGFYEDAPWTYSTMLTAERIATLDQVVVHYRQHRTGGNIHATATRQQFDIFDQYDRVHAFITSDPALAGWRRFAFDRSLDHILAVLDKPERVHPDDRAEFFHAAAAFAKRWKPEGYVVDRTRRGFRRWQIVHDDYATYCTLKLSAKVLSVPSPRKAVGKLLHRDLDPNLALYGAYWFKQYACNPRAIYEKATELAPQLRGVWVIDADHVAAIPEGVEYVVAGSPAYAKLCAKATYFISNMNLPKELEKREGQIHLQTQHGTPLKTMGTDLRHYPVAAKDLDLDELMRQVDRWDFNLSANRYSSEIWERTYPAHFEELEYGFPRNDRLVNATLDDVRAIRASFGFDDSHLVVFYAPTFRDGVDSVRTPSGLVDLGGDGIHLDLDRLAAAAGEHGRVLVRTHYSLSKHPSARSPRVVDVSEHPRVEDLMLAADVLISDYSSISFDYANLDRPIVLLVDDLGSYDHNRGTYFDITAFPPGLVARSPEELLSALQTGAFAKAEAAKHRQLFREKFCEFDDGRAAERVVRRLFLGETDLPPITPLADRHPAPSPHRL
;
A
#
# COMPACT_ATOMS: atom_id res chain seq x y z
N MET A 1 14.37 33.24 -40.65
CA MET A 1 15.48 32.65 -39.91
C MET A 1 14.88 31.83 -38.79
N ALA A 2 14.71 30.54 -39.00
CA ALA A 2 14.23 29.61 -38.01
C ALA A 2 15.43 29.24 -37.13
N ALA A 3 15.32 29.48 -35.83
CA ALA A 3 16.29 29.04 -34.85
C ALA A 3 16.18 27.53 -34.70
N SER A 4 17.28 26.84 -35.00
CA SER A 4 17.44 25.38 -34.77
C SER A 4 17.43 25.11 -33.28
N THR A 5 16.39 24.44 -32.81
CA THR A 5 16.27 23.82 -31.48
C THR A 5 16.77 22.38 -31.55
N ASP A 6 18.06 22.17 -31.71
CA ASP A 6 18.67 20.86 -31.62
C ASP A 6 20.08 20.94 -31.02
N SER A 7 20.16 21.04 -29.68
CA SER A 7 21.36 20.70 -28.90
C SER A 7 20.99 20.43 -27.43
N ALA A 8 19.97 19.63 -27.17
CA ALA A 8 19.88 18.94 -25.89
C ALA A 8 20.87 17.77 -25.98
N GLY A 9 22.04 17.88 -25.34
CA GLY A 9 23.01 16.79 -25.20
C GLY A 9 22.32 15.57 -24.57
N SER A 10 22.82 14.38 -24.87
CA SER A 10 22.34 13.15 -24.20
C SER A 10 22.42 13.32 -22.69
N PRO A 11 21.42 12.87 -21.92
CA PRO A 11 21.47 12.98 -20.46
C PRO A 11 22.64 12.15 -19.91
N ARG A 12 23.13 12.51 -18.73
CA ARG A 12 24.19 11.76 -18.05
C ARG A 12 23.72 10.38 -17.66
N PHE A 13 22.49 10.26 -17.15
CA PHE A 13 21.94 9.01 -16.65
C PHE A 13 20.63 8.63 -17.35
N SER A 14 20.50 7.33 -17.70
CA SER A 14 19.21 6.71 -17.96
C SER A 14 18.89 5.76 -16.79
N ILE A 15 17.75 5.96 -16.14
CA ILE A 15 17.31 5.14 -15.02
C ILE A 15 16.14 4.31 -15.51
N VAL A 16 16.35 2.99 -15.62
CA VAL A 16 15.31 2.04 -16.04
C VAL A 16 14.55 1.57 -14.80
N VAL A 17 13.24 1.79 -14.80
CA VAL A 17 12.31 1.39 -13.73
C VAL A 17 11.31 0.39 -14.28
N PRO A 18 11.57 -0.93 -14.17
CA PRO A 18 10.60 -1.96 -14.51
C PRO A 18 9.49 -2.00 -13.47
N CYS A 19 8.24 -2.06 -13.91
CA CYS A 19 7.06 -2.01 -13.07
C CYS A 19 6.09 -3.13 -13.42
N HIS A 20 5.69 -3.92 -12.42
CA HIS A 20 4.57 -4.84 -12.51
C HIS A 20 3.91 -4.95 -11.14
N ALA A 21 2.61 -4.65 -11.05
CA ALA A 21 1.82 -4.72 -9.81
C ALA A 21 2.50 -3.99 -8.62
N SER A 22 2.92 -2.73 -8.83
CA SER A 22 3.74 -1.97 -7.88
C SER A 22 3.10 -0.66 -7.41
N ARG A 23 1.78 -0.46 -7.61
CA ARG A 23 1.09 0.83 -7.37
C ARG A 23 1.33 1.42 -5.99
N ALA A 24 1.41 0.57 -4.95
CA ALA A 24 1.63 1.01 -3.57
C ALA A 24 2.97 1.72 -3.34
N TRP A 25 3.99 1.43 -4.16
CA TRP A 25 5.36 1.86 -3.98
C TRP A 25 5.89 2.74 -5.11
N LEU A 26 5.22 2.75 -6.25
CA LEU A 26 5.70 3.40 -7.46
C LEU A 26 5.87 4.91 -7.31
N ARG A 27 4.93 5.60 -6.63
CA ARG A 27 5.07 7.05 -6.37
C ARG A 27 6.31 7.37 -5.51
N PRO A 28 6.54 6.74 -4.34
CA PRO A 28 7.78 6.91 -3.59
C PRO A 28 9.05 6.62 -4.40
N CYS A 29 9.02 5.63 -5.28
CA CYS A 29 10.14 5.30 -6.17
C CYS A 29 10.46 6.47 -7.11
N LEU A 30 9.49 6.90 -7.92
CA LEU A 30 9.65 7.97 -8.90
C LEU A 30 9.99 9.31 -8.24
N ASP A 31 9.32 9.66 -7.14
CA ASP A 31 9.61 10.89 -6.38
C ASP A 31 11.04 10.92 -5.86
N SER A 32 11.58 9.76 -5.45
CA SER A 32 12.96 9.65 -4.96
C SER A 32 14.00 9.95 -6.04
N VAL A 33 13.66 9.70 -7.30
CA VAL A 33 14.51 10.02 -8.46
C VAL A 33 14.31 11.46 -8.89
N LEU A 34 13.06 11.91 -9.03
CA LEU A 34 12.73 13.25 -9.53
C LEU A 34 13.20 14.37 -8.58
N SER A 35 13.28 14.09 -7.27
CA SER A 35 13.76 15.02 -6.24
C SER A 35 15.27 15.07 -6.09
N GLN A 36 16.06 14.35 -6.92
CA GLN A 36 17.52 14.40 -6.88
C GLN A 36 18.06 15.78 -7.27
N SER A 37 19.14 16.20 -6.60
CA SER A 37 19.82 17.48 -6.90
C SER A 37 20.46 17.55 -8.28
N CYS A 38 20.93 16.41 -8.81
CA CYS A 38 21.40 16.28 -10.19
C CYS A 38 20.18 16.12 -11.10
N ALA A 39 19.94 17.08 -12.00
CA ALA A 39 18.80 17.08 -12.93
C ALA A 39 19.09 16.43 -14.29
N ASP A 40 20.34 16.06 -14.55
CA ASP A 40 20.83 15.54 -15.85
C ASP A 40 20.58 14.03 -15.97
N PHE A 41 19.30 13.64 -16.04
CA PHE A 41 18.85 12.26 -16.18
C PHE A 41 17.53 12.15 -16.95
N GLU A 42 17.25 10.95 -17.45
CA GLU A 42 15.93 10.51 -17.89
C GLU A 42 15.50 9.27 -17.09
N ILE A 43 14.21 9.06 -16.93
CA ILE A 43 13.58 7.85 -16.39
C ILE A 43 12.91 7.11 -17.55
N ILE A 44 13.25 5.84 -17.73
CA ILE A 44 12.56 4.93 -18.63
C ILE A 44 11.75 3.96 -17.78
N ALA A 45 10.50 4.30 -17.54
CA ALA A 45 9.57 3.46 -16.80
C ALA A 45 8.95 2.43 -17.74
N VAL A 46 9.03 1.15 -17.40
CA VAL A 46 8.52 0.06 -18.22
C VAL A 46 7.39 -0.64 -17.49
N ASP A 47 6.17 -0.40 -17.93
CA ASP A 47 5.01 -1.11 -17.44
C ASP A 47 4.92 -2.50 -18.10
N ASP A 48 5.14 -3.54 -17.32
CA ASP A 48 5.10 -4.93 -17.75
C ASP A 48 3.67 -5.49 -17.62
N ALA A 49 2.70 -4.81 -18.27
CA ALA A 49 1.28 -5.12 -18.27
C ALA A 49 0.72 -5.25 -16.83
N SER A 50 0.86 -4.21 -16.03
CA SER A 50 0.41 -4.17 -14.63
C SER A 50 -1.12 -4.23 -14.51
N PRO A 51 -1.68 -5.13 -13.68
CA PRO A 51 -3.13 -5.26 -13.53
C PRO A 51 -3.72 -4.33 -12.46
N ASP A 52 -2.87 -3.63 -11.67
CA ASP A 52 -3.24 -2.91 -10.44
C ASP A 52 -3.42 -1.39 -10.61
N GLY A 53 -3.27 -0.88 -11.86
CA GLY A 53 -3.33 0.55 -12.16
C GLY A 53 -1.99 1.29 -12.03
N SER A 54 -0.87 0.59 -11.91
CA SER A 54 0.47 1.15 -11.99
C SER A 54 0.72 1.90 -13.30
N ASP A 55 0.17 1.40 -14.41
CA ASP A 55 0.19 2.02 -15.75
C ASP A 55 -0.24 3.49 -15.71
N ARG A 56 -1.35 3.79 -15.04
CA ARG A 56 -1.89 5.14 -14.93
C ARG A 56 -1.02 6.06 -14.07
N ILE A 57 -0.41 5.52 -13.01
CA ILE A 57 0.54 6.28 -12.19
C ILE A 57 1.72 6.70 -13.06
N LEU A 58 2.24 5.79 -13.88
CA LEU A 58 3.33 6.09 -14.82
C LEU A 58 2.93 7.19 -15.80
N ASP A 59 1.73 7.12 -16.36
CA ASP A 59 1.22 8.15 -17.29
C ASP A 59 1.04 9.52 -16.63
N GLU A 60 0.57 9.56 -15.37
CA GLU A 60 0.51 10.80 -14.59
C GLU A 60 1.89 11.47 -14.45
N TYR A 61 2.93 10.68 -14.15
CA TYR A 61 4.29 11.19 -14.02
C TYR A 61 4.88 11.64 -15.36
N ALA A 62 4.64 10.89 -16.44
CA ALA A 62 5.07 11.28 -17.79
C ALA A 62 4.40 12.56 -18.28
N ALA A 63 3.14 12.78 -17.93
CA ALA A 63 2.44 14.02 -18.23
C ALA A 63 2.93 15.21 -17.41
N ALA A 64 3.44 14.96 -16.18
CA ALA A 64 3.90 16.02 -15.27
C ALA A 64 5.38 16.40 -15.47
N ASP A 65 6.24 15.47 -15.87
CA ASP A 65 7.69 15.70 -15.99
C ASP A 65 8.24 15.11 -17.31
N PRO A 66 8.79 15.93 -18.21
CA PRO A 66 9.30 15.48 -19.51
C PRO A 66 10.52 14.56 -19.43
N ARG A 67 11.15 14.42 -18.26
CA ARG A 67 12.25 13.47 -18.04
C ARG A 67 11.74 12.04 -17.89
N VAL A 68 10.44 11.83 -17.67
CA VAL A 68 9.81 10.51 -17.51
C VAL A 68 9.24 10.07 -18.87
N ARG A 69 9.69 8.92 -19.34
CA ARG A 69 9.20 8.24 -20.54
C ARG A 69 8.65 6.88 -20.14
N VAL A 70 7.46 6.54 -20.62
CA VAL A 70 6.79 5.28 -20.29
C VAL A 70 6.76 4.37 -21.51
N LEU A 71 7.00 3.09 -21.27
CA LEU A 71 6.82 1.99 -22.22
C LEU A 71 5.78 1.03 -21.65
N HIS A 72 4.63 0.91 -22.28
CA HIS A 72 3.63 -0.09 -21.94
C HIS A 72 3.85 -1.36 -22.77
N LEU A 73 4.11 -2.48 -22.11
CA LEU A 73 4.18 -3.77 -22.78
C LEU A 73 2.78 -4.37 -22.89
N SER A 74 2.52 -5.10 -23.98
CA SER A 74 1.21 -5.69 -24.25
C SER A 74 0.89 -6.91 -23.38
N GLU A 75 1.90 -7.53 -22.78
CA GLU A 75 1.80 -8.70 -21.91
C GLU A 75 2.93 -8.69 -20.88
N ASN A 76 2.75 -9.40 -19.76
CA ASN A 76 3.79 -9.58 -18.77
C ASN A 76 4.89 -10.50 -19.31
N VAL A 77 6.05 -9.91 -19.60
CA VAL A 77 7.23 -10.64 -20.10
C VAL A 77 8.24 -10.99 -19.01
N GLY A 78 8.05 -10.46 -17.81
CA GLY A 78 8.91 -10.65 -16.64
C GLY A 78 10.07 -9.65 -16.56
N LEU A 79 10.60 -9.53 -15.34
CA LEU A 79 11.51 -8.47 -14.89
C LEU A 79 12.72 -8.27 -15.82
N GLY A 80 13.41 -9.35 -16.20
CA GLY A 80 14.59 -9.27 -17.07
C GLY A 80 14.27 -8.73 -18.46
N LEU A 81 13.19 -9.18 -19.06
CA LEU A 81 12.80 -8.74 -20.42
C LEU A 81 12.23 -7.32 -20.39
N ALA A 82 11.54 -6.93 -19.34
CA ALA A 82 11.12 -5.54 -19.13
C ALA A 82 12.34 -4.59 -19.01
N ARG A 83 13.39 -4.99 -18.27
CA ARG A 83 14.67 -4.24 -18.24
C ARG A 83 15.30 -4.13 -19.62
N ASN A 84 15.26 -5.19 -20.45
CA ASN A 84 15.76 -5.13 -21.83
C ASN A 84 14.97 -4.14 -22.70
N ALA A 85 13.66 -4.07 -22.53
CA ALA A 85 12.84 -3.10 -23.25
C ALA A 85 13.26 -1.67 -22.89
N GLY A 86 13.42 -1.37 -21.60
CA GLY A 86 13.90 -0.08 -21.14
C GLY A 86 15.33 0.23 -21.58
N LEU A 87 16.24 -0.75 -21.54
CA LEU A 87 17.64 -0.59 -21.94
C LEU A 87 17.79 -0.12 -23.39
N LYS A 88 16.95 -0.58 -24.30
CA LYS A 88 16.94 -0.18 -25.72
C LYS A 88 16.63 1.30 -25.92
N GLU A 89 15.88 1.88 -25.00
CA GLU A 89 15.43 3.28 -25.04
C GLU A 89 16.40 4.25 -24.35
N CYS A 90 17.41 3.74 -23.65
CA CYS A 90 18.39 4.55 -22.91
C CYS A 90 19.24 5.41 -23.84
N ARG A 91 19.35 6.71 -23.50
CA ARG A 91 20.15 7.71 -24.21
C ARG A 91 21.34 8.20 -23.38
N GLY A 92 21.25 8.03 -22.06
CA GLY A 92 22.26 8.51 -21.12
C GLY A 92 23.62 7.84 -21.27
N ASP A 93 24.67 8.51 -20.82
CA ASP A 93 26.03 7.98 -20.80
C ASP A 93 26.18 6.75 -19.90
N TYR A 94 25.44 6.74 -18.81
CA TYR A 94 25.36 5.65 -17.84
C TYR A 94 23.95 5.16 -17.64
N VAL A 95 23.77 3.85 -17.56
CA VAL A 95 22.51 3.17 -17.27
C VAL A 95 22.48 2.73 -15.81
N LEU A 96 21.41 3.05 -15.13
CA LEU A 96 21.06 2.56 -13.79
C LEU A 96 19.74 1.80 -13.86
N PHE A 97 19.56 0.86 -12.97
CA PHE A 97 18.28 0.18 -12.76
C PHE A 97 17.77 0.50 -11.37
N LEU A 98 16.47 0.63 -11.22
CA LEU A 98 15.81 0.82 -9.93
C LEU A 98 14.50 0.05 -9.94
N ASP A 99 14.32 -0.90 -9.03
CA ASP A 99 13.07 -1.64 -8.93
C ASP A 99 11.96 -0.72 -8.39
N ALA A 100 10.74 -0.88 -8.90
CA ALA A 100 9.61 0.05 -8.67
C ALA A 100 9.16 0.17 -7.21
N ASP A 101 9.64 -0.69 -6.32
CA ASP A 101 9.38 -0.69 -4.88
C ASP A 101 10.55 -0.13 -4.04
N ASP A 102 11.67 0.21 -4.69
CA ASP A 102 12.86 0.77 -4.06
C ASP A 102 12.96 2.29 -4.22
N THR A 103 13.88 2.93 -3.48
CA THR A 103 14.08 4.38 -3.56
C THR A 103 15.55 4.75 -3.54
N TYR A 104 15.91 5.87 -4.19
CA TYR A 104 17.21 6.49 -4.05
C TYR A 104 17.27 7.42 -2.82
N ARG A 105 18.42 7.46 -2.18
CA ARG A 105 18.70 8.47 -1.15
C ARG A 105 18.93 9.86 -1.80
N PRO A 106 18.58 10.95 -1.09
CA PRO A 106 18.89 12.30 -1.57
C PRO A 106 20.38 12.48 -1.86
N GLY A 107 20.71 13.14 -2.99
CA GLY A 107 22.08 13.39 -3.42
C GLY A 107 22.83 12.20 -4.03
N SER A 108 22.15 11.07 -4.26
CA SER A 108 22.73 9.84 -4.81
C SER A 108 23.28 10.04 -6.23
N LEU A 109 22.51 10.62 -7.14
CA LEU A 109 22.93 10.82 -8.52
C LEU A 109 24.13 11.78 -8.63
N GLU A 110 24.17 12.82 -7.80
CA GLU A 110 25.30 13.73 -7.75
C GLU A 110 26.58 13.02 -7.24
N ALA A 111 26.46 12.17 -6.23
CA ALA A 111 27.59 11.41 -5.71
C ALA A 111 28.16 10.43 -6.76
N ILE A 112 27.26 9.73 -7.49
CA ILE A 112 27.65 8.85 -8.60
C ILE A 112 28.35 9.65 -9.70
N ALA A 113 27.79 10.81 -10.10
CA ALA A 113 28.36 11.68 -11.13
C ALA A 113 29.78 12.12 -10.77
N ARG A 114 29.99 12.61 -9.53
CA ARG A 114 31.32 13.00 -9.02
C ARG A 114 32.28 11.81 -9.05
N ARG A 115 31.81 10.62 -8.69
CA ARG A 115 32.68 9.42 -8.70
C ARG A 115 33.07 9.02 -10.11
N ILE A 116 32.16 9.06 -11.08
CA ILE A 116 32.45 8.81 -12.50
C ILE A 116 33.55 9.74 -13.00
N GLU A 117 33.47 11.03 -12.71
CA GLU A 117 34.46 12.01 -13.11
C GLU A 117 35.82 11.78 -12.44
N ALA A 118 35.82 11.57 -11.12
CA ALA A 118 37.03 11.35 -10.35
C ALA A 118 37.81 10.09 -10.78
N THR A 119 37.13 9.09 -11.36
CA THR A 119 37.73 7.82 -11.79
C THR A 119 37.92 7.70 -13.31
N GLY A 120 37.69 8.78 -14.05
CA GLY A 120 37.94 8.85 -15.49
C GLY A 120 36.99 7.94 -16.30
N ARG A 121 35.69 8.01 -16.04
CA ARG A 121 34.61 7.31 -16.76
C ARG A 121 34.81 5.77 -16.80
N PRO A 122 34.72 5.09 -15.66
CA PRO A 122 34.87 3.64 -15.58
C PRO A 122 33.73 2.93 -16.31
N ASP A 123 33.88 1.62 -16.57
CA ASP A 123 32.81 0.81 -17.16
C ASP A 123 31.64 0.63 -16.17
N ILE A 124 31.97 0.45 -14.89
CA ILE A 124 31.01 0.22 -13.80
C ILE A 124 31.40 1.07 -12.59
N VAL A 125 30.42 1.75 -11.99
CA VAL A 125 30.51 2.28 -10.62
C VAL A 125 29.57 1.48 -9.74
N MET A 126 30.11 0.73 -8.80
CA MET A 126 29.35 -0.02 -7.81
C MET A 126 29.19 0.78 -6.53
N PHE A 127 27.99 0.79 -5.95
CA PHE A 127 27.64 1.54 -4.73
C PHE A 127 26.90 0.68 -3.72
N ASP A 128 26.84 1.19 -2.48
CA ASP A 128 26.25 0.48 -1.35
C ASP A 128 24.74 0.69 -1.27
N TYR A 129 24.08 -0.13 -0.47
CA TYR A 129 22.65 -0.11 -0.22
C TYR A 129 22.34 -0.49 1.23
N GLU A 130 21.14 -0.13 1.68
CA GLU A 130 20.58 -0.60 2.94
C GLU A 130 19.18 -1.17 2.75
N ARG A 131 18.84 -2.19 3.55
CA ARG A 131 17.53 -2.80 3.56
C ARG A 131 16.62 -2.04 4.49
N ILE A 132 15.47 -1.61 3.96
CA ILE A 132 14.40 -0.99 4.74
C ILE A 132 13.31 -2.03 4.95
N HIS A 133 13.20 -2.55 6.16
CA HIS A 133 12.17 -3.52 6.50
C HIS A 133 10.81 -2.84 6.70
N TRP A 134 9.74 -3.61 6.48
CA TRP A 134 8.36 -3.16 6.64
C TRP A 134 8.06 -2.54 8.03
N ASP A 135 8.77 -2.98 9.07
CA ASP A 135 8.68 -2.48 10.44
C ASP A 135 9.51 -1.18 10.68
N GLY A 136 10.15 -0.68 9.64
CA GLY A 136 11.01 0.51 9.67
C GLY A 136 12.45 0.27 10.09
N ARG A 137 12.82 -0.97 10.42
CA ARG A 137 14.21 -1.32 10.73
C ARG A 137 15.08 -1.18 9.50
N VAL A 138 16.19 -0.48 9.65
CA VAL A 138 17.19 -0.27 8.60
C VAL A 138 18.40 -1.15 8.86
N VAL A 139 18.83 -1.91 7.85
CA VAL A 139 20.00 -2.81 7.94
C VAL A 139 20.91 -2.56 6.75
N ARG A 140 22.08 -2.01 7.01
CA ARG A 140 23.11 -1.81 5.97
C ARG A 140 23.55 -3.14 5.39
N ASN A 141 24.01 -3.15 4.14
CA ASN A 141 24.61 -4.30 3.48
C ASN A 141 25.67 -4.96 4.35
N GLN A 142 25.61 -6.29 4.48
CA GLN A 142 26.52 -7.07 5.35
C GLN A 142 28.00 -6.99 4.95
N ARG A 143 28.29 -6.54 3.72
CA ARG A 143 29.65 -6.40 3.19
C ARG A 143 30.07 -4.96 2.96
N HIS A 144 29.36 -4.00 3.58
CA HIS A 144 29.63 -2.56 3.41
C HIS A 144 31.08 -2.19 3.72
N ASP A 145 31.74 -2.90 4.64
CA ASP A 145 33.13 -2.68 5.02
C ASP A 145 34.13 -2.94 3.86
N ALA A 146 33.73 -3.67 2.81
CA ALA A 146 34.56 -3.88 1.65
C ALA A 146 34.79 -2.59 0.84
N PHE A 147 33.81 -1.68 0.79
CA PHE A 147 33.95 -0.41 0.09
C PHE A 147 35.08 0.44 0.67
N ALA A 148 35.13 0.57 2.00
CA ALA A 148 36.18 1.32 2.67
C ALA A 148 37.54 0.61 2.65
N ARG A 149 37.55 -0.72 2.80
CA ARG A 149 38.77 -1.53 2.90
C ARG A 149 39.54 -1.63 1.58
N GLU A 150 38.81 -1.78 0.48
CA GLU A 150 39.43 -1.98 -0.85
C GLU A 150 39.90 -0.65 -1.49
N GLY A 151 39.56 0.49 -0.90
CA GLY A 151 40.04 1.82 -1.31
C GLY A 151 39.40 2.36 -2.59
N ASP A 152 39.87 3.55 -3.00
CA ASP A 152 39.23 4.39 -4.02
C ASP A 152 39.68 4.14 -5.47
N GLY A 153 40.63 3.24 -5.73
CA GLY A 153 41.18 3.01 -7.07
C GLY A 153 40.18 2.37 -8.04
N VAL A 154 40.49 2.49 -9.32
CA VAL A 154 39.84 1.71 -10.38
C VAL A 154 40.51 0.34 -10.45
N PHE A 155 39.72 -0.72 -10.64
CA PHE A 155 40.20 -2.10 -10.59
C PHE A 155 39.42 -3.01 -11.56
N THR A 156 39.94 -4.21 -11.78
CA THR A 156 39.25 -5.35 -12.43
C THR A 156 38.69 -6.30 -11.39
N ALA A 157 37.73 -7.15 -11.78
CA ALA A 157 37.21 -8.20 -10.89
C ALA A 157 38.30 -9.14 -10.35
N ALA A 158 39.37 -9.36 -11.11
CA ALA A 158 40.50 -10.20 -10.71
C ALA A 158 41.36 -9.59 -9.59
N GLU A 159 41.50 -8.26 -9.59
CA GLU A 159 42.24 -7.53 -8.56
C GLU A 159 41.45 -7.43 -7.24
N ARG A 160 40.13 -7.35 -7.32
CA ARG A 160 39.25 -7.24 -6.13
C ARG A 160 38.05 -8.18 -6.20
N PRO A 161 38.27 -9.51 -6.07
CA PRO A 161 37.23 -10.53 -6.23
C PRO A 161 36.12 -10.45 -5.15
N VAL A 162 36.35 -9.74 -4.05
CA VAL A 162 35.36 -9.56 -2.98
C VAL A 162 34.04 -8.98 -3.51
N PHE A 163 34.08 -8.10 -4.52
CA PHE A 163 32.87 -7.47 -5.06
C PHE A 163 31.98 -8.44 -5.85
N LEU A 164 32.51 -9.57 -6.33
CA LEU A 164 31.70 -10.66 -6.89
C LEU A 164 30.98 -11.50 -5.82
N THR A 165 31.25 -11.27 -4.54
CA THR A 165 30.57 -11.95 -3.42
C THR A 165 29.39 -11.17 -2.85
N PHE A 166 29.10 -9.99 -3.40
CA PHE A 166 27.90 -9.22 -3.06
C PHE A 166 26.66 -9.90 -3.60
N LEU A 167 25.49 -9.36 -3.25
CA LEU A 167 24.23 -9.81 -3.81
C LEU A 167 24.25 -9.62 -5.33
N GLU A 168 23.83 -10.65 -6.05
CA GLU A 168 23.75 -10.66 -7.51
C GLU A 168 22.54 -9.80 -7.97
N VAL A 169 22.69 -8.47 -7.90
CA VAL A 169 21.64 -7.50 -8.28
C VAL A 169 22.20 -6.47 -9.25
N VAL A 170 21.33 -5.88 -10.03
CA VAL A 170 21.71 -4.89 -11.04
C VAL A 170 21.62 -3.46 -10.54
N TRP A 171 20.70 -3.17 -9.60
CA TRP A 171 20.36 -1.84 -9.14
C TRP A 171 21.40 -1.17 -8.23
N ASN A 172 22.49 -1.86 -7.86
CA ASN A 172 23.60 -1.28 -7.09
C ASN A 172 24.79 -0.85 -7.97
N LYS A 173 24.55 -0.61 -9.25
CA LYS A 173 25.56 -0.26 -10.24
C LYS A 173 25.09 0.82 -11.19
N ALA A 174 25.99 1.77 -11.54
CA ALA A 174 25.88 2.60 -12.72
C ALA A 174 26.84 2.04 -13.78
N ILE A 175 26.31 1.68 -14.94
CA ILE A 175 27.08 0.97 -15.98
C ILE A 175 27.14 1.85 -17.23
N ARG A 176 28.32 2.05 -17.79
CA ARG A 176 28.51 2.86 -18.99
C ARG A 176 27.76 2.24 -20.17
N ARG A 177 26.91 3.03 -20.84
CA ARG A 177 26.04 2.54 -21.91
C ARG A 177 26.84 1.98 -23.10
N ASP A 178 27.94 2.63 -23.49
CA ASP A 178 28.78 2.16 -24.59
C ASP A 178 29.43 0.80 -24.29
N PHE A 179 29.79 0.56 -23.02
CA PHE A 179 30.29 -0.76 -22.59
C PHE A 179 29.18 -1.83 -22.72
N LEU A 180 27.95 -1.53 -22.31
CA LEU A 180 26.82 -2.47 -22.49
C LEU A 180 26.56 -2.77 -23.96
N THR A 181 26.57 -1.74 -24.80
CA THR A 181 26.31 -1.86 -26.24
C THR A 181 27.43 -2.65 -26.94
N LEU A 182 28.69 -2.36 -26.60
CA LEU A 182 29.86 -3.01 -27.20
C LEU A 182 29.83 -4.53 -26.99
N HIS A 183 29.45 -4.99 -25.80
CA HIS A 183 29.45 -6.38 -25.44
C HIS A 183 28.11 -7.09 -25.65
N GLY A 184 27.05 -6.34 -25.96
CA GLY A 184 25.72 -6.88 -26.25
C GLY A 184 25.05 -7.54 -25.07
N PHE A 185 25.28 -7.07 -23.85
CA PHE A 185 24.66 -7.65 -22.64
C PHE A 185 23.15 -7.46 -22.66
N VAL A 186 22.43 -8.58 -22.41
CA VAL A 186 20.96 -8.62 -22.30
C VAL A 186 20.56 -9.50 -21.13
N PHE A 187 19.44 -9.17 -20.50
CA PHE A 187 18.84 -10.03 -19.48
C PHE A 187 18.17 -11.24 -20.14
N THR A 188 18.11 -12.32 -19.40
CA THR A 188 17.39 -13.54 -19.79
C THR A 188 16.00 -13.56 -19.16
N ALA A 189 15.09 -14.35 -19.73
CA ALA A 189 13.79 -14.62 -19.11
C ALA A 189 13.94 -15.53 -17.89
N GLY A 190 12.93 -15.52 -17.00
CA GLY A 190 12.85 -16.34 -15.79
C GLY A 190 13.40 -15.67 -14.55
N PHE A 191 13.32 -16.35 -13.40
CA PHE A 191 13.85 -15.87 -12.13
C PHE A 191 15.36 -15.92 -12.09
N TYR A 192 15.98 -15.08 -11.24
CA TYR A 192 17.46 -15.01 -11.06
C TYR A 192 18.23 -14.53 -12.30
N GLU A 193 17.59 -13.81 -13.19
CA GLU A 193 18.17 -13.20 -14.41
C GLU A 193 19.31 -12.23 -14.12
N ASP A 194 19.36 -11.70 -12.91
CA ASP A 194 20.41 -10.81 -12.41
C ASP A 194 21.77 -11.53 -12.28
N ALA A 195 21.78 -12.83 -12.05
CA ALA A 195 23.03 -13.58 -11.86
C ALA A 195 23.88 -13.62 -13.12
N PRO A 196 23.39 -14.09 -14.30
CA PRO A 196 24.19 -14.06 -15.53
C PRO A 196 24.58 -12.65 -15.93
N TRP A 197 23.69 -11.66 -15.77
CA TRP A 197 24.00 -10.26 -16.04
C TRP A 197 25.14 -9.75 -15.16
N THR A 198 25.05 -9.93 -13.84
CA THR A 198 26.04 -9.44 -12.88
C THR A 198 27.42 -10.06 -13.12
N TYR A 199 27.48 -11.38 -13.29
CA TYR A 199 28.77 -12.04 -13.49
C TYR A 199 29.39 -11.70 -14.84
N SER A 200 28.61 -11.67 -15.93
CA SER A 200 29.16 -11.35 -17.25
C SER A 200 29.64 -9.90 -17.32
N THR A 201 28.88 -8.93 -16.83
CA THR A 201 29.30 -7.52 -16.85
C THR A 201 30.52 -7.27 -15.97
N MET A 202 30.54 -7.80 -14.75
CA MET A 202 31.63 -7.59 -13.80
C MET A 202 32.92 -8.28 -14.22
N LEU A 203 32.85 -9.48 -14.83
CA LEU A 203 34.03 -10.21 -15.30
C LEU A 203 34.61 -9.67 -16.61
N THR A 204 33.81 -8.96 -17.41
CA THR A 204 34.23 -8.32 -18.65
C THR A 204 34.77 -6.91 -18.43
N ALA A 205 34.31 -6.22 -17.38
CA ALA A 205 34.71 -4.83 -17.13
C ALA A 205 36.21 -4.71 -16.82
N GLU A 206 36.89 -3.84 -17.56
CA GLU A 206 38.31 -3.52 -17.35
C GLU A 206 38.49 -2.41 -16.30
N ARG A 207 37.47 -1.62 -16.06
CA ARG A 207 37.51 -0.43 -15.19
C ARG A 207 36.28 -0.40 -14.27
N ILE A 208 36.43 -0.96 -13.08
CA ILE A 208 35.40 -0.92 -12.04
C ILE A 208 35.82 0.10 -10.98
N ALA A 209 34.91 0.97 -10.58
CA ALA A 209 35.09 1.87 -9.44
C ALA A 209 34.02 1.58 -8.38
N THR A 210 34.29 1.96 -7.14
CA THR A 210 33.32 1.86 -6.03
C THR A 210 33.03 3.22 -5.43
N LEU A 211 31.80 3.38 -4.91
CA LEU A 211 31.35 4.52 -4.13
C LEU A 211 30.91 4.02 -2.75
N ASP A 212 31.68 4.38 -1.70
CA ASP A 212 31.31 4.03 -0.29
C ASP A 212 30.21 4.99 0.20
N GLN A 213 29.05 4.85 -0.42
CA GLN A 213 27.84 5.58 -0.04
C GLN A 213 26.62 4.71 -0.27
N VAL A 214 25.68 4.73 0.68
CA VAL A 214 24.36 4.14 0.49
C VAL A 214 23.58 4.98 -0.52
N VAL A 215 23.24 4.38 -1.65
CA VAL A 215 22.48 4.98 -2.75
C VAL A 215 21.06 4.48 -2.76
N VAL A 216 20.85 3.18 -2.56
CA VAL A 216 19.56 2.51 -2.68
C VAL A 216 19.02 2.11 -1.32
N HIS A 217 17.79 2.45 -1.06
CA HIS A 217 16.96 1.85 -0.03
C HIS A 217 16.23 0.65 -0.63
N TYR A 218 16.74 -0.55 -0.38
CA TYR A 218 16.19 -1.81 -0.83
C TYR A 218 15.08 -2.26 0.12
N ARG A 219 13.83 -2.22 -0.36
CA ARG A 219 12.65 -2.56 0.45
C ARG A 219 12.56 -4.04 0.74
N GLN A 220 12.23 -4.35 2.00
CA GLN A 220 11.94 -5.70 2.46
C GLN A 220 10.48 -5.80 2.84
N HIS A 221 9.68 -6.39 1.96
CA HIS A 221 8.25 -6.61 2.18
C HIS A 221 8.03 -7.63 3.30
N ARG A 222 6.93 -7.47 4.02
CA ARG A 222 6.52 -8.42 5.06
C ARG A 222 5.95 -9.69 4.43
N THR A 223 5.07 -9.52 3.45
CA THR A 223 4.33 -10.59 2.77
C THR A 223 4.27 -10.27 1.29
N GLY A 224 4.51 -11.25 0.42
CA GLY A 224 4.44 -11.04 -1.03
C GLY A 224 5.48 -10.04 -1.57
N GLY A 225 5.37 -9.63 -2.81
CA GLY A 225 6.17 -8.55 -3.41
C GLY A 225 7.61 -8.91 -3.78
N ASN A 226 8.27 -9.80 -3.08
CA ASN A 226 9.55 -10.34 -3.55
C ASN A 226 9.32 -11.66 -4.29
N ILE A 227 9.73 -11.73 -5.55
CA ILE A 227 9.84 -12.96 -6.36
C ILE A 227 10.44 -14.11 -5.54
N HIS A 228 11.29 -13.76 -4.58
CA HIS A 228 11.97 -14.68 -3.68
C HIS A 228 11.10 -15.27 -2.54
N ALA A 229 9.87 -14.83 -2.35
CA ALA A 229 9.00 -15.29 -1.26
C ALA A 229 7.85 -16.20 -1.73
N THR A 230 7.85 -16.61 -3.02
CA THR A 230 6.77 -17.43 -3.58
C THR A 230 7.28 -18.83 -3.91
N ALA A 231 6.69 -19.85 -3.29
CA ALA A 231 6.99 -21.25 -3.57
C ALA A 231 6.36 -21.67 -4.91
N THR A 232 7.08 -21.42 -5.99
CA THR A 232 6.67 -21.79 -7.37
C THR A 232 7.75 -22.63 -8.06
N ARG A 233 7.38 -23.34 -9.10
CA ARG A 233 8.35 -24.08 -9.94
C ARG A 233 9.33 -23.17 -10.67
N GLN A 234 9.04 -21.88 -10.81
CA GLN A 234 9.97 -20.88 -11.35
C GLN A 234 11.27 -20.75 -10.54
N GLN A 235 11.28 -21.22 -9.28
CA GLN A 235 12.54 -21.30 -8.51
C GLN A 235 13.58 -22.23 -9.17
N PHE A 236 13.17 -23.15 -10.05
CA PHE A 236 14.08 -24.02 -10.81
C PHE A 236 14.84 -23.26 -11.91
N ASP A 237 14.40 -22.09 -12.32
CA ASP A 237 15.12 -21.26 -13.30
C ASP A 237 16.54 -20.94 -12.85
N ILE A 238 16.82 -21.01 -11.55
CA ILE A 238 18.19 -20.82 -11.00
C ILE A 238 19.22 -21.70 -11.69
N PHE A 239 18.84 -22.92 -12.10
CA PHE A 239 19.75 -23.84 -12.78
C PHE A 239 20.11 -23.33 -14.17
N ASP A 240 19.12 -22.90 -14.95
CA ASP A 240 19.33 -22.37 -16.29
C ASP A 240 20.13 -21.07 -16.25
N GLN A 241 19.89 -20.21 -15.27
CA GLN A 241 20.64 -18.96 -15.11
C GLN A 241 22.11 -19.24 -14.77
N TYR A 242 22.39 -20.17 -13.86
CA TYR A 242 23.77 -20.52 -13.56
C TYR A 242 24.43 -21.37 -14.67
N ASP A 243 23.68 -22.15 -15.45
CA ASP A 243 24.19 -22.77 -16.67
C ASP A 243 24.76 -21.72 -17.64
N ARG A 244 24.06 -20.55 -17.77
CA ARG A 244 24.52 -19.41 -18.59
C ARG A 244 25.79 -18.78 -18.01
N VAL A 245 25.90 -18.60 -16.69
CA VAL A 245 27.12 -18.11 -16.03
C VAL A 245 28.32 -19.03 -16.34
N HIS A 246 28.13 -20.33 -16.19
CA HIS A 246 29.19 -21.29 -16.45
C HIS A 246 29.55 -21.39 -17.94
N ALA A 247 28.58 -21.34 -18.83
CA ALA A 247 28.78 -21.29 -20.27
C ALA A 247 29.61 -20.07 -20.67
N PHE A 248 29.24 -18.87 -20.13
CA PHE A 248 30.01 -17.64 -20.35
C PHE A 248 31.46 -17.75 -19.91
N ILE A 249 31.71 -18.24 -18.67
CA ILE A 249 33.08 -18.42 -18.16
C ILE A 249 33.86 -19.48 -18.96
N THR A 250 33.17 -20.46 -19.53
CA THR A 250 33.81 -21.53 -20.29
C THR A 250 34.12 -21.11 -21.73
N SER A 251 33.35 -20.20 -22.29
CA SER A 251 33.53 -19.70 -23.67
C SER A 251 34.80 -18.85 -23.84
N ASP A 252 35.31 -18.25 -22.75
CA ASP A 252 36.55 -17.46 -22.77
C ASP A 252 37.63 -18.10 -21.91
N PRO A 253 38.76 -18.57 -22.52
CA PRO A 253 39.90 -19.13 -21.79
C PRO A 253 40.51 -18.20 -20.74
N ALA A 254 40.41 -16.88 -20.92
CA ALA A 254 40.90 -15.88 -19.96
C ALA A 254 40.12 -15.93 -18.62
N LEU A 255 38.89 -16.40 -18.66
CA LEU A 255 38.04 -16.57 -17.50
C LEU A 255 38.15 -17.90 -16.79
N ALA A 256 39.02 -18.82 -17.28
CA ALA A 256 39.17 -20.18 -16.73
C ALA A 256 39.45 -20.20 -15.22
N GLY A 257 40.18 -19.21 -14.70
CA GLY A 257 40.46 -19.07 -13.26
C GLY A 257 39.22 -18.88 -12.38
N TRP A 258 38.09 -18.44 -12.96
CA TRP A 258 36.84 -18.19 -12.25
C TRP A 258 35.92 -19.41 -12.10
N ARG A 259 36.22 -20.54 -12.78
CA ARG A 259 35.35 -21.72 -12.77
C ARG A 259 35.04 -22.25 -11.36
N ARG A 260 36.05 -22.31 -10.50
CA ARG A 260 35.88 -22.76 -9.12
C ARG A 260 35.05 -21.78 -8.31
N PHE A 261 35.35 -20.50 -8.42
CA PHE A 261 34.58 -19.43 -7.73
C PHE A 261 33.11 -19.48 -8.13
N ALA A 262 32.82 -19.51 -9.43
CA ALA A 262 31.44 -19.55 -9.94
C ALA A 262 30.70 -20.81 -9.48
N PHE A 263 31.39 -21.98 -9.48
CA PHE A 263 30.82 -23.24 -9.01
C PHE A 263 30.45 -23.19 -7.52
N ASP A 264 31.34 -22.69 -6.68
CA ASP A 264 31.06 -22.51 -5.25
C ASP A 264 29.92 -21.56 -4.99
N ARG A 265 29.85 -20.43 -5.72
CA ARG A 265 28.78 -19.42 -5.61
C ARG A 265 27.45 -19.97 -6.08
N SER A 266 27.40 -20.67 -7.21
CA SER A 266 26.18 -21.32 -7.72
C SER A 266 25.59 -22.27 -6.68
N LEU A 267 26.41 -23.16 -6.13
CA LEU A 267 25.97 -24.12 -5.12
C LEU A 267 25.47 -23.42 -3.83
N ASP A 268 26.17 -22.37 -3.41
CA ASP A 268 25.76 -21.60 -2.23
C ASP A 268 24.39 -20.94 -2.44
N HIS A 269 24.14 -20.35 -3.61
CA HIS A 269 22.86 -19.72 -3.93
C HIS A 269 21.74 -20.78 -4.05
N ILE A 270 21.98 -21.86 -4.76
CA ILE A 270 21.06 -23.01 -4.88
C ILE A 270 20.68 -23.54 -3.49
N LEU A 271 21.66 -23.71 -2.59
CA LEU A 271 21.42 -24.12 -1.20
C LEU A 271 20.59 -23.08 -0.43
N ALA A 272 20.86 -21.79 -0.62
CA ALA A 272 20.11 -20.72 0.02
C ALA A 272 18.64 -20.68 -0.43
N VAL A 273 18.37 -21.03 -1.69
CA VAL A 273 17.01 -21.18 -2.22
C VAL A 273 16.33 -22.42 -1.64
N LEU A 274 16.98 -23.58 -1.70
CA LEU A 274 16.47 -24.86 -1.19
C LEU A 274 16.14 -24.83 0.31
N ASP A 275 16.89 -24.02 1.09
CA ASP A 275 16.72 -23.95 2.54
C ASP A 275 15.47 -23.21 2.99
N LYS A 276 14.96 -22.33 2.15
CA LYS A 276 13.80 -21.51 2.45
C LYS A 276 12.51 -22.22 2.07
N PRO A 277 11.65 -22.56 3.06
CA PRO A 277 10.38 -23.25 2.79
C PRO A 277 9.41 -22.41 1.95
N GLU A 278 9.54 -21.09 2.02
CA GLU A 278 8.78 -20.15 1.24
C GLU A 278 9.21 -20.05 -0.24
N ARG A 279 10.33 -20.67 -0.64
CA ARG A 279 10.82 -20.69 -2.03
C ARG A 279 10.57 -22.02 -2.73
N VAL A 280 10.91 -23.12 -2.07
CA VAL A 280 10.74 -24.47 -2.64
C VAL A 280 9.70 -25.22 -1.83
N HIS A 281 8.58 -25.55 -2.46
CA HIS A 281 7.51 -26.29 -1.82
C HIS A 281 8.06 -27.62 -1.24
N PRO A 282 7.57 -28.08 -0.09
CA PRO A 282 8.04 -29.33 0.51
C PRO A 282 8.02 -30.52 -0.45
N ASP A 283 7.01 -30.63 -1.29
CA ASP A 283 6.85 -31.72 -2.27
C ASP A 283 7.87 -31.65 -3.41
N ASP A 284 8.33 -30.44 -3.81
CA ASP A 284 9.32 -30.25 -4.88
C ASP A 284 10.76 -30.36 -4.40
N ARG A 285 11.01 -30.43 -3.08
CA ARG A 285 12.38 -30.35 -2.52
C ARG A 285 13.29 -31.49 -2.95
N ALA A 286 12.78 -32.69 -3.07
CA ALA A 286 13.58 -33.83 -3.53
C ALA A 286 14.00 -33.61 -5.00
N GLU A 287 13.06 -33.23 -5.85
CA GLU A 287 13.32 -32.92 -7.26
C GLU A 287 14.34 -31.79 -7.39
N PHE A 288 14.15 -30.70 -6.63
CA PHE A 288 15.09 -29.56 -6.64
C PHE A 288 16.49 -29.96 -6.20
N PHE A 289 16.62 -30.82 -5.17
CA PHE A 289 17.93 -31.31 -4.70
C PHE A 289 18.61 -32.14 -5.76
N HIS A 290 17.92 -33.08 -6.40
CA HIS A 290 18.46 -33.90 -7.48
C HIS A 290 18.83 -33.09 -8.73
N ALA A 291 18.03 -32.04 -9.04
CA ALA A 291 18.40 -31.07 -10.08
C ALA A 291 19.68 -30.31 -9.74
N ALA A 292 19.89 -29.95 -8.47
CA ALA A 292 21.13 -29.36 -7.98
C ALA A 292 22.33 -30.31 -8.11
N ALA A 293 22.12 -31.60 -7.82
CA ALA A 293 23.18 -32.61 -8.00
C ALA A 293 23.53 -32.81 -9.48
N ALA A 294 22.55 -32.85 -10.37
CA ALA A 294 22.73 -32.90 -11.81
C ALA A 294 23.50 -31.68 -12.34
N PHE A 295 23.15 -30.47 -11.87
CA PHE A 295 23.88 -29.24 -12.14
C PHE A 295 25.32 -29.32 -11.66
N ALA A 296 25.56 -29.79 -10.42
CA ALA A 296 26.90 -29.95 -9.86
C ALA A 296 27.73 -30.94 -10.68
N LYS A 297 27.15 -32.06 -11.12
CA LYS A 297 27.82 -33.04 -11.97
C LYS A 297 28.27 -32.44 -13.32
N ARG A 298 27.48 -31.54 -13.90
CA ARG A 298 27.75 -30.89 -15.19
C ARG A 298 28.93 -29.92 -15.09
N TRP A 299 28.97 -29.12 -14.04
CA TRP A 299 29.86 -27.96 -13.95
C TRP A 299 31.02 -28.12 -12.96
N LYS A 300 31.11 -29.27 -12.26
CA LYS A 300 32.20 -29.52 -11.30
C LYS A 300 33.57 -29.36 -11.96
N PRO A 301 34.42 -28.44 -11.50
CA PRO A 301 35.74 -28.25 -12.04
C PRO A 301 36.61 -29.52 -11.82
N GLU A 302 37.55 -29.79 -12.74
CA GLU A 302 38.52 -30.85 -12.58
C GLU A 302 39.34 -30.65 -11.31
N GLY A 303 39.56 -31.74 -10.55
CA GLY A 303 40.29 -31.67 -9.28
C GLY A 303 39.54 -30.92 -8.16
N TYR A 304 38.26 -30.63 -8.29
CA TYR A 304 37.50 -29.93 -7.26
C TYR A 304 37.46 -30.72 -5.95
N VAL A 305 37.92 -30.08 -4.89
CA VAL A 305 37.86 -30.59 -3.51
C VAL A 305 37.04 -29.64 -2.68
N VAL A 306 36.07 -30.18 -2.00
CA VAL A 306 35.16 -29.41 -1.10
C VAL A 306 35.97 -28.97 0.13
N ASP A 307 35.77 -27.73 0.58
CA ASP A 307 36.38 -27.23 1.80
C ASP A 307 35.81 -27.92 3.06
N ARG A 308 36.62 -27.98 4.15
CA ARG A 308 36.25 -28.65 5.42
C ARG A 308 35.46 -27.75 6.35
N THR A 309 34.57 -26.94 5.80
CA THR A 309 33.65 -26.06 6.56
C THR A 309 32.22 -26.63 6.59
N ARG A 310 31.37 -26.10 7.47
CA ARG A 310 29.96 -26.46 7.46
C ARG A 310 29.29 -26.17 6.09
N ARG A 311 29.69 -25.07 5.44
CA ARG A 311 29.24 -24.72 4.09
C ARG A 311 29.76 -25.73 3.05
N GLY A 312 31.02 -26.08 3.11
CA GLY A 312 31.59 -27.10 2.25
C GLY A 312 30.91 -28.46 2.40
N PHE A 313 30.59 -28.89 3.64
CA PHE A 313 29.84 -30.13 3.84
C PHE A 313 28.49 -30.11 3.13
N ARG A 314 27.81 -29.00 3.12
CA ARG A 314 26.51 -28.85 2.41
C ARG A 314 26.70 -28.94 0.88
N ARG A 315 27.73 -28.30 0.33
CA ARG A 315 28.10 -28.46 -1.09
C ARG A 315 28.46 -29.92 -1.40
N TRP A 316 29.16 -30.60 -0.47
CA TRP A 316 29.49 -32.03 -0.60
C TRP A 316 28.22 -32.88 -0.75
N GLN A 317 27.18 -32.63 0.02
CA GLN A 317 25.89 -33.33 -0.09
C GLN A 317 25.30 -33.21 -1.51
N ILE A 318 25.28 -32.02 -2.10
CA ILE A 318 24.80 -31.82 -3.47
C ILE A 318 25.73 -32.55 -4.47
N VAL A 319 27.06 -32.36 -4.36
CA VAL A 319 28.02 -32.96 -5.28
C VAL A 319 27.96 -34.49 -5.32
N HIS A 320 27.53 -35.12 -4.21
CA HIS A 320 27.40 -36.58 -4.09
C HIS A 320 25.94 -37.05 -4.14
N ASP A 321 24.99 -36.15 -4.42
CA ASP A 321 23.54 -36.44 -4.46
C ASP A 321 23.00 -37.09 -3.16
N ASP A 322 23.56 -36.70 -2.02
CA ASP A 322 23.21 -37.27 -0.71
C ASP A 322 22.02 -36.57 -0.06
N TYR A 323 20.83 -36.77 -0.63
CA TYR A 323 19.58 -36.21 -0.11
C TYR A 323 19.18 -36.77 1.25
N ALA A 324 19.51 -38.02 1.54
CA ALA A 324 19.18 -38.68 2.80
C ALA A 324 19.83 -37.97 4.01
N THR A 325 21.16 -37.71 3.92
CA THR A 325 21.90 -36.98 4.96
C THR A 325 21.41 -35.51 5.07
N TYR A 326 21.08 -34.88 3.93
CA TYR A 326 20.53 -33.55 3.93
C TYR A 326 19.19 -33.47 4.73
N CYS A 327 18.26 -34.42 4.53
CA CYS A 327 17.02 -34.52 5.24
C CYS A 327 17.21 -34.82 6.74
N THR A 328 18.08 -35.73 7.09
CA THR A 328 18.32 -36.14 8.48
C THR A 328 18.82 -34.99 9.35
N LEU A 329 19.66 -34.12 8.81
CA LEU A 329 20.19 -32.96 9.52
C LEU A 329 19.11 -31.87 9.69
N LYS A 330 18.15 -31.72 8.77
CA LYS A 330 17.02 -30.81 8.91
C LYS A 330 15.99 -31.30 9.94
N LEU A 331 15.76 -32.59 10.02
CA LEU A 331 14.85 -33.20 11.02
C LEU A 331 15.37 -33.01 12.45
N SER A 332 16.67 -33.17 12.67
CA SER A 332 17.28 -32.96 14.00
C SER A 332 17.18 -31.50 14.49
N ALA A 333 17.20 -30.53 13.59
CA ALA A 333 16.99 -29.11 13.92
C ALA A 333 15.52 -28.74 14.24
N LYS A 334 14.55 -29.47 13.66
CA LYS A 334 13.12 -29.26 13.88
C LYS A 334 12.57 -29.89 15.18
N VAL A 335 13.17 -30.96 15.67
CA VAL A 335 12.72 -31.69 16.89
C VAL A 335 12.88 -30.84 18.15
N LEU A 336 13.66 -29.76 18.10
CA LEU A 336 13.83 -28.83 19.21
C LEU A 336 12.76 -27.72 19.30
N SER A 337 11.82 -27.64 18.36
CA SER A 337 10.70 -26.68 18.39
C SER A 337 9.37 -27.42 18.67
N VAL A 338 9.01 -27.52 19.95
CA VAL A 338 7.73 -28.11 20.39
C VAL A 338 6.58 -27.18 19.99
N PRO A 339 5.54 -27.66 19.29
CA PRO A 339 4.34 -26.84 19.01
C PRO A 339 3.65 -26.44 20.31
N SER A 340 3.23 -25.18 20.43
CA SER A 340 2.44 -24.68 21.56
C SER A 340 1.16 -25.53 21.75
N PRO A 341 0.81 -25.92 22.99
CA PRO A 341 -0.39 -26.70 23.29
C PRO A 341 -1.71 -26.08 22.80
N ARG A 342 -1.75 -24.75 22.61
CA ARG A 342 -2.91 -24.02 22.10
C ARG A 342 -3.30 -24.40 20.66
N LYS A 343 -2.34 -24.76 19.81
CA LYS A 343 -2.64 -25.22 18.43
C LYS A 343 -3.27 -26.62 18.35
N ALA A 344 -3.05 -27.45 19.38
CA ALA A 344 -3.64 -28.80 19.44
C ALA A 344 -5.12 -28.76 19.85
N VAL A 345 -5.52 -27.82 20.72
CA VAL A 345 -6.91 -27.70 21.19
C VAL A 345 -7.82 -27.12 20.09
N GLY A 346 -7.33 -26.24 19.24
CA GLY A 346 -8.08 -25.67 18.09
C GLY A 346 -8.50 -26.73 17.05
N LYS A 347 -7.69 -27.78 16.86
CA LYS A 347 -8.03 -28.90 15.94
C LYS A 347 -9.12 -29.85 16.45
N LEU A 348 -9.39 -29.87 17.75
CA LEU A 348 -10.39 -30.74 18.36
C LEU A 348 -11.83 -30.19 18.32
N LEU A 349 -12.02 -28.92 17.93
CA LEU A 349 -13.32 -28.25 17.83
C LEU A 349 -13.76 -28.06 16.38
N HIS A 350 -13.54 -29.04 15.51
CA HIS A 350 -14.04 -29.01 14.14
C HIS A 350 -15.59 -29.08 14.17
N ARG A 351 -16.22 -27.90 14.21
CA ARG A 351 -17.63 -27.75 13.83
C ARG A 351 -17.63 -27.23 12.41
N ASP A 352 -18.51 -27.78 11.58
CA ASP A 352 -18.70 -27.30 10.21
C ASP A 352 -19.11 -25.82 10.25
N LEU A 353 -18.52 -25.01 9.32
CA LEU A 353 -18.94 -23.64 9.12
C LEU A 353 -20.34 -23.62 8.51
N ASP A 354 -21.13 -22.65 8.89
CA ASP A 354 -22.42 -22.37 8.28
C ASP A 354 -22.20 -21.38 7.10
N PRO A 355 -22.32 -21.85 5.84
CA PRO A 355 -22.06 -21.02 4.67
C PRO A 355 -23.05 -19.86 4.51
N ASN A 356 -24.16 -19.89 5.24
CA ASN A 356 -25.20 -18.87 5.20
C ASN A 356 -25.20 -17.99 6.46
N LEU A 357 -24.15 -18.01 7.29
CA LEU A 357 -24.07 -17.17 8.49
C LEU A 357 -23.02 -16.06 8.34
N ALA A 358 -23.48 -14.81 8.47
CA ALA A 358 -22.64 -13.62 8.47
C ALA A 358 -22.79 -12.82 9.77
N LEU A 359 -21.68 -12.43 10.38
CA LEU A 359 -21.60 -11.54 11.53
C LEU A 359 -21.20 -10.14 11.08
N TYR A 360 -22.01 -9.15 11.49
CA TYR A 360 -21.78 -7.75 11.15
C TYR A 360 -21.42 -6.95 12.40
N GLY A 361 -20.51 -5.98 12.28
CA GLY A 361 -20.16 -5.10 13.38
C GLY A 361 -19.58 -3.77 12.91
N ALA A 362 -19.88 -2.69 13.63
CA ALA A 362 -19.33 -1.38 13.35
C ALA A 362 -18.88 -0.67 14.62
N TYR A 363 -17.84 0.18 14.50
CA TYR A 363 -17.34 1.07 15.56
C TYR A 363 -17.21 0.39 16.93
N TRP A 364 -16.39 -0.69 16.96
CA TRP A 364 -16.17 -1.50 18.19
C TRP A 364 -17.46 -2.04 18.79
N PHE A 365 -18.40 -2.45 17.93
CA PHE A 365 -19.72 -3.00 18.28
C PHE A 365 -20.65 -2.00 18.99
N LYS A 366 -20.44 -0.69 18.83
CA LYS A 366 -21.26 0.33 19.51
C LYS A 366 -22.43 0.85 18.68
N GLN A 367 -22.45 0.61 17.37
CA GLN A 367 -23.44 1.22 16.48
C GLN A 367 -23.94 0.27 15.41
N TYR A 368 -25.19 0.43 15.01
CA TYR A 368 -25.77 -0.15 13.79
C TYR A 368 -25.64 0.87 12.66
N ALA A 369 -24.51 0.91 11.98
CA ALA A 369 -24.16 2.02 11.09
C ALA A 369 -23.11 1.65 10.00
N CYS A 370 -22.82 2.62 9.15
CA CYS A 370 -21.69 2.62 8.20
C CYS A 370 -21.81 1.53 7.12
N ASN A 371 -20.69 1.20 6.48
CA ASN A 371 -20.59 0.20 5.41
C ASN A 371 -21.19 -1.17 5.79
N PRO A 372 -20.91 -1.73 7.00
CA PRO A 372 -21.50 -3.00 7.40
C PRO A 372 -23.03 -2.98 7.39
N ARG A 373 -23.66 -1.87 7.79
CA ARG A 373 -25.11 -1.70 7.75
C ARG A 373 -25.66 -1.71 6.33
N ALA A 374 -25.05 -0.94 5.43
CA ALA A 374 -25.49 -0.88 4.04
C ALA A 374 -25.37 -2.25 3.34
N ILE A 375 -24.29 -3.01 3.66
CA ILE A 375 -24.10 -4.37 3.17
C ILE A 375 -25.18 -5.29 3.76
N TYR A 376 -25.47 -5.20 5.06
CA TYR A 376 -26.53 -5.99 5.71
C TYR A 376 -27.89 -5.76 5.07
N GLU A 377 -28.27 -4.49 4.90
CA GLU A 377 -29.56 -4.11 4.29
C GLU A 377 -29.64 -4.64 2.84
N LYS A 378 -28.60 -4.51 2.04
CA LYS A 378 -28.55 -5.03 0.66
C LYS A 378 -28.49 -6.58 0.61
N ALA A 379 -27.84 -7.23 1.56
CA ALA A 379 -27.80 -8.69 1.65
C ALA A 379 -29.19 -9.26 1.97
N THR A 380 -29.98 -8.60 2.81
CA THR A 380 -31.37 -8.99 3.09
C THR A 380 -32.24 -8.96 1.83
N GLU A 381 -31.94 -8.02 0.91
CA GLU A 381 -32.64 -7.90 -0.38
C GLU A 381 -32.22 -8.97 -1.40
N LEU A 382 -30.89 -9.13 -1.61
CA LEU A 382 -30.33 -9.91 -2.73
C LEU A 382 -29.96 -11.35 -2.36
N ALA A 383 -29.71 -11.63 -1.10
CA ALA A 383 -29.29 -12.92 -0.57
C ALA A 383 -30.14 -13.34 0.66
N PRO A 384 -31.47 -13.48 0.53
CA PRO A 384 -32.36 -13.72 1.67
C PRO A 384 -32.11 -15.05 2.40
N GLN A 385 -31.33 -15.98 1.79
CA GLN A 385 -30.86 -17.21 2.42
C GLN A 385 -29.77 -16.96 3.46
N LEU A 386 -29.10 -15.79 3.42
CA LEU A 386 -28.02 -15.43 4.32
C LEU A 386 -28.62 -14.97 5.67
N ARG A 387 -28.27 -15.63 6.74
CA ARG A 387 -28.59 -15.22 8.10
C ARG A 387 -27.57 -14.17 8.54
N GLY A 388 -27.98 -12.92 8.57
CA GLY A 388 -27.17 -11.81 9.10
C GLY A 388 -27.43 -11.62 10.60
N VAL A 389 -26.39 -11.64 11.42
CA VAL A 389 -26.46 -11.37 12.87
C VAL A 389 -25.57 -10.18 13.20
N TRP A 390 -26.16 -9.16 13.83
CA TRP A 390 -25.42 -7.99 14.25
C TRP A 390 -24.73 -8.20 15.59
N VAL A 391 -23.43 -7.92 15.68
CA VAL A 391 -22.69 -7.97 16.95
C VAL A 391 -22.74 -6.58 17.58
N ILE A 392 -23.22 -6.50 18.83
CA ILE A 392 -23.39 -5.23 19.55
C ILE A 392 -22.83 -5.35 20.98
N ASP A 393 -22.28 -4.25 21.49
CA ASP A 393 -21.88 -4.13 22.88
C ASP A 393 -23.12 -4.09 23.80
N ALA A 394 -23.01 -4.61 25.03
CA ALA A 394 -24.14 -4.73 25.96
C ALA A 394 -24.82 -3.37 26.27
N ASP A 395 -24.03 -2.30 26.37
CA ASP A 395 -24.52 -0.96 26.72
C ASP A 395 -25.19 -0.24 25.51
N HIS A 396 -25.05 -0.82 24.31
CA HIS A 396 -25.51 -0.19 23.06
C HIS A 396 -26.63 -0.96 22.34
N VAL A 397 -27.24 -1.95 23.00
CA VAL A 397 -28.31 -2.78 22.41
C VAL A 397 -29.48 -1.95 21.88
N ALA A 398 -29.78 -0.82 22.50
CA ALA A 398 -30.84 0.09 22.07
C ALA A 398 -30.60 0.70 20.66
N ALA A 399 -29.36 0.65 20.13
CA ALA A 399 -29.07 1.11 18.77
C ALA A 399 -29.52 0.13 17.68
N ILE A 400 -29.91 -1.10 18.02
CA ILE A 400 -30.35 -2.11 17.06
C ILE A 400 -31.83 -1.89 16.72
N PRO A 401 -32.20 -1.71 15.45
CA PRO A 401 -33.59 -1.60 15.04
C PRO A 401 -34.40 -2.88 15.34
N GLU A 402 -35.71 -2.70 15.55
CA GLU A 402 -36.65 -3.81 15.66
C GLU A 402 -36.57 -4.72 14.40
N GLY A 403 -36.56 -6.03 14.62
CA GLY A 403 -36.48 -7.04 13.54
C GLY A 403 -35.06 -7.38 13.09
N VAL A 404 -34.03 -6.68 13.56
CA VAL A 404 -32.63 -7.06 13.29
C VAL A 404 -32.15 -8.07 14.32
N GLU A 405 -31.70 -9.24 13.84
CA GLU A 405 -31.11 -10.25 14.73
C GLU A 405 -29.75 -9.77 15.25
N TYR A 406 -29.52 -9.89 16.56
CA TYR A 406 -28.26 -9.46 17.16
C TYR A 406 -27.74 -10.42 18.22
N VAL A 407 -26.46 -10.26 18.55
CA VAL A 407 -25.79 -10.95 19.65
C VAL A 407 -24.90 -9.98 20.41
N VAL A 408 -24.90 -10.13 21.75
CA VAL A 408 -24.05 -9.30 22.61
C VAL A 408 -22.60 -9.79 22.54
N ALA A 409 -21.67 -8.88 22.23
CA ALA A 409 -20.24 -9.16 22.16
C ALA A 409 -19.71 -9.75 23.48
N GLY A 410 -18.79 -10.71 23.39
CA GLY A 410 -18.22 -11.39 24.57
C GLY A 410 -19.14 -12.42 25.24
N SER A 411 -20.40 -12.54 24.83
CA SER A 411 -21.33 -13.54 25.40
C SER A 411 -21.01 -14.97 24.93
N PRO A 412 -21.46 -16.03 25.65
CA PRO A 412 -21.34 -17.41 25.18
C PRO A 412 -22.02 -17.66 23.82
N ALA A 413 -23.11 -16.94 23.53
CA ALA A 413 -23.81 -17.01 22.26
C ALA A 413 -22.94 -16.42 21.13
N TYR A 414 -22.26 -15.29 21.36
CA TYR A 414 -21.29 -14.70 20.45
C TYR A 414 -20.17 -15.68 20.11
N ALA A 415 -19.56 -16.31 21.12
CA ALA A 415 -18.50 -17.31 20.89
C ALA A 415 -18.96 -18.48 20.02
N LYS A 416 -20.22 -18.97 20.22
CA LYS A 416 -20.80 -20.02 19.40
C LYS A 416 -21.03 -19.60 17.94
N LEU A 417 -21.48 -18.34 17.73
CA LEU A 417 -21.69 -17.80 16.40
C LEU A 417 -20.35 -17.58 15.69
N CYS A 418 -19.34 -17.00 16.36
CA CYS A 418 -18.01 -16.85 15.80
C CYS A 418 -17.38 -18.18 15.35
N ALA A 419 -17.63 -19.26 16.11
CA ALA A 419 -17.14 -20.59 15.74
C ALA A 419 -17.84 -21.20 14.51
N LYS A 420 -19.01 -20.69 14.10
CA LYS A 420 -19.82 -21.23 13.00
C LYS A 420 -19.88 -20.32 11.79
N ALA A 421 -19.77 -19.00 11.99
CA ALA A 421 -19.92 -18.03 10.91
C ALA A 421 -18.87 -18.22 9.82
N THR A 422 -19.31 -18.15 8.58
CA THR A 422 -18.41 -18.08 7.43
C THR A 422 -17.94 -16.67 7.18
N TYR A 423 -18.80 -15.65 7.41
CA TYR A 423 -18.48 -14.27 7.06
C TYR A 423 -18.41 -13.36 8.28
N PHE A 424 -17.40 -12.50 8.33
CA PHE A 424 -17.25 -11.38 9.25
C PHE A 424 -17.17 -10.09 8.44
N ILE A 425 -18.09 -9.18 8.66
CA ILE A 425 -18.19 -7.90 7.94
C ILE A 425 -18.05 -6.78 8.95
N SER A 426 -16.93 -6.04 8.92
CA SER A 426 -16.68 -5.01 9.92
C SER A 426 -15.88 -3.82 9.36
N ASN A 427 -16.04 -2.64 9.96
CA ASN A 427 -15.25 -1.45 9.66
C ASN A 427 -14.13 -1.20 10.70
N MET A 428 -13.81 -2.23 11.47
CA MET A 428 -12.79 -2.23 12.52
C MET A 428 -12.07 -3.57 12.54
N ASN A 429 -10.95 -3.64 13.24
CA ASN A 429 -10.29 -4.91 13.50
C ASN A 429 -11.12 -5.79 14.44
N LEU A 430 -11.20 -7.08 14.14
CA LEU A 430 -11.85 -8.06 15.01
C LEU A 430 -11.09 -8.18 16.34
N PRO A 431 -11.79 -8.52 17.45
CA PRO A 431 -11.14 -8.72 18.75
C PRO A 431 -9.94 -9.66 18.64
N LYS A 432 -8.86 -9.36 19.36
CA LYS A 432 -7.59 -10.10 19.29
C LYS A 432 -7.73 -11.57 19.75
N GLU A 433 -8.71 -11.84 20.59
CA GLU A 433 -9.04 -13.19 21.10
C GLU A 433 -9.70 -14.08 20.05
N LEU A 434 -10.25 -13.49 18.99
CA LEU A 434 -10.90 -14.23 17.92
C LEU A 434 -9.85 -14.78 16.95
N GLU A 435 -9.63 -16.08 16.98
CA GLU A 435 -8.80 -16.75 15.98
C GLU A 435 -9.65 -17.11 14.75
N LYS A 436 -9.32 -16.53 13.60
CA LYS A 436 -9.97 -16.85 12.32
C LYS A 436 -9.60 -18.28 11.90
N ARG A 437 -10.58 -19.07 11.53
CA ARG A 437 -10.43 -20.45 11.08
C ARG A 437 -10.33 -20.52 9.56
N GLU A 438 -9.75 -21.59 9.05
CA GLU A 438 -9.75 -21.90 7.62
C GLU A 438 -11.20 -21.97 7.10
N GLY A 439 -11.47 -21.33 5.97
CA GLY A 439 -12.79 -21.17 5.37
C GLY A 439 -13.63 -20.02 5.91
N GLN A 440 -13.21 -19.31 6.96
CA GLN A 440 -13.84 -18.07 7.38
C GLN A 440 -13.31 -16.89 6.57
N ILE A 441 -14.18 -15.97 6.21
CA ILE A 441 -13.91 -14.80 5.36
C ILE A 441 -14.14 -13.55 6.18
N HIS A 442 -13.15 -12.65 6.21
CA HIS A 442 -13.25 -11.33 6.83
C HIS A 442 -13.17 -10.23 5.76
N LEU A 443 -14.23 -9.48 5.61
CA LEU A 443 -14.25 -8.22 4.86
C LEU A 443 -14.01 -7.05 5.81
N GLN A 444 -12.88 -6.38 5.67
CA GLN A 444 -12.64 -5.06 6.24
C GLN A 444 -13.26 -4.01 5.35
N THR A 445 -14.30 -3.31 5.86
CA THR A 445 -15.05 -2.36 5.04
C THR A 445 -14.51 -0.94 5.12
N GLN A 446 -13.52 -0.69 5.95
CA GLN A 446 -13.07 0.65 6.29
C GLN A 446 -14.24 1.58 6.70
N HIS A 447 -13.96 2.86 6.93
CA HIS A 447 -14.99 3.84 7.29
C HIS A 447 -14.68 5.27 6.81
N GLY A 448 -13.86 5.39 5.78
CA GLY A 448 -13.57 6.68 5.13
C GLY A 448 -12.25 6.66 4.34
N THR A 449 -12.16 7.52 3.35
CA THR A 449 -10.93 7.79 2.60
C THR A 449 -9.86 8.36 3.53
N PRO A 450 -8.62 7.83 3.50
CA PRO A 450 -7.59 8.20 4.47
C PRO A 450 -6.97 9.56 4.13
N LEU A 451 -7.26 10.58 4.90
CA LEU A 451 -6.49 11.82 4.93
C LEU A 451 -5.34 11.72 5.95
N LYS A 452 -5.64 11.15 7.11
CA LYS A 452 -4.72 10.99 8.24
C LYS A 452 -3.79 9.81 8.01
N THR A 453 -2.54 9.95 8.45
CA THR A 453 -1.58 8.85 8.44
C THR A 453 -2.08 7.66 9.26
N MET A 454 -1.96 6.44 8.74
CA MET A 454 -2.50 5.22 9.31
C MET A 454 -1.51 4.05 9.22
N GLY A 455 -1.85 2.95 9.89
CA GLY A 455 -1.13 1.69 9.79
C GLY A 455 0.36 1.82 10.11
N THR A 456 1.21 1.21 9.31
CA THR A 456 2.67 1.24 9.50
C THR A 456 3.29 2.63 9.30
N ASP A 457 2.62 3.54 8.58
CA ASP A 457 3.15 4.89 8.34
C ASP A 457 3.09 5.77 9.61
N LEU A 458 2.26 5.43 10.60
CA LEU A 458 2.21 6.11 11.89
C LEU A 458 3.57 6.16 12.61
N ARG A 459 4.49 5.24 12.33
CA ARG A 459 5.84 5.22 12.92
C ARG A 459 6.62 6.51 12.70
N HIS A 460 6.27 7.28 11.67
CA HIS A 460 6.91 8.57 11.37
C HIS A 460 6.39 9.72 12.26
N TYR A 461 5.32 9.49 13.04
CA TYR A 461 4.65 10.46 13.91
C TYR A 461 4.63 9.94 15.34
N PRO A 462 5.67 10.24 16.16
CA PRO A 462 5.85 9.65 17.49
C PRO A 462 4.66 9.87 18.43
N VAL A 463 3.96 11.01 18.31
CA VAL A 463 2.78 11.30 19.14
C VAL A 463 1.63 10.35 18.81
N ALA A 464 1.33 10.19 17.52
CA ALA A 464 0.30 9.29 17.04
C ALA A 464 0.65 7.81 17.20
N ALA A 465 1.95 7.47 17.17
CA ALA A 465 2.48 6.11 17.30
C ALA A 465 2.74 5.66 18.74
N LYS A 466 2.45 6.49 19.77
CA LYS A 466 2.80 6.22 21.16
C LYS A 466 2.41 4.83 21.68
N ASP A 467 1.25 4.34 21.25
CA ASP A 467 0.69 3.03 21.65
C ASP A 467 0.65 2.02 20.48
N LEU A 468 1.43 2.28 19.43
CA LEU A 468 1.43 1.43 18.22
C LEU A 468 2.25 0.16 18.46
N ASP A 469 1.57 -0.98 18.55
CA ASP A 469 2.18 -2.31 18.48
C ASP A 469 2.00 -2.83 17.03
N LEU A 470 3.06 -2.74 16.23
CA LEU A 470 3.05 -3.17 14.83
C LEU A 470 2.82 -4.68 14.67
N ASP A 471 3.34 -5.50 15.58
CA ASP A 471 3.16 -6.95 15.52
C ASP A 471 1.72 -7.33 15.82
N GLU A 472 1.08 -6.66 16.79
CA GLU A 472 -0.34 -6.87 17.08
C GLU A 472 -1.20 -6.35 15.93
N LEU A 473 -0.91 -5.16 15.40
CA LEU A 473 -1.62 -4.62 14.25
C LEU A 473 -1.58 -5.60 13.06
N MET A 474 -0.39 -6.14 12.75
CA MET A 474 -0.24 -7.08 11.63
C MET A 474 -0.96 -8.41 11.88
N ARG A 475 -0.96 -8.93 13.12
CA ARG A 475 -1.78 -10.11 13.46
C ARG A 475 -3.27 -9.89 13.21
N GLN A 476 -3.76 -8.66 13.41
CA GLN A 476 -5.15 -8.31 13.14
C GLN A 476 -5.42 -8.19 11.65
N VAL A 477 -4.51 -7.54 10.91
CA VAL A 477 -4.62 -7.34 9.46
C VAL A 477 -4.48 -8.66 8.69
N ASP A 478 -3.65 -9.59 9.15
CA ASP A 478 -3.50 -10.94 8.54
C ASP A 478 -4.82 -11.75 8.53
N ARG A 479 -5.84 -11.30 9.25
CA ARG A 479 -7.17 -11.91 9.24
C ARG A 479 -8.07 -11.38 8.13
N TRP A 480 -7.72 -10.27 7.48
CA TRP A 480 -8.48 -9.75 6.35
C TRP A 480 -8.29 -10.63 5.12
N ASP A 481 -9.38 -10.99 4.47
CA ASP A 481 -9.35 -11.62 3.14
C ASP A 481 -9.64 -10.59 2.07
N PHE A 482 -10.49 -9.61 2.41
CA PHE A 482 -10.89 -8.51 1.55
C PHE A 482 -10.82 -7.19 2.30
N ASN A 483 -10.41 -6.15 1.57
CA ASN A 483 -10.47 -4.76 2.03
C ASN A 483 -11.25 -3.92 1.02
N LEU A 484 -11.99 -2.92 1.47
CA LEU A 484 -12.88 -2.12 0.62
C LEU A 484 -12.35 -0.71 0.44
N SER A 485 -12.30 -0.24 -0.82
CA SER A 485 -11.88 1.11 -1.21
C SER A 485 -12.95 1.87 -1.98
N ALA A 486 -13.03 3.19 -1.72
CA ALA A 486 -13.90 4.11 -2.43
C ALA A 486 -13.22 4.77 -3.65
N ASN A 487 -11.90 4.68 -3.73
CA ASN A 487 -11.09 5.28 -4.79
C ASN A 487 -9.69 4.64 -4.80
N ARG A 488 -8.96 4.77 -5.91
CA ARG A 488 -7.59 4.23 -6.07
C ARG A 488 -6.60 4.82 -5.08
N TYR A 489 -6.74 6.09 -4.75
CA TYR A 489 -5.91 6.73 -3.74
C TYR A 489 -5.96 5.97 -2.39
N SER A 490 -7.16 5.53 -1.98
CA SER A 490 -7.31 4.70 -0.78
C SER A 490 -6.62 3.35 -0.94
N SER A 491 -6.80 2.68 -2.08
CA SER A 491 -6.18 1.38 -2.38
C SER A 491 -4.65 1.44 -2.28
N GLU A 492 -4.02 2.46 -2.89
CA GLU A 492 -2.57 2.69 -2.83
C GLU A 492 -2.07 2.83 -1.37
N ILE A 493 -2.84 3.51 -0.52
CA ILE A 493 -2.49 3.70 0.88
C ILE A 493 -2.69 2.43 1.68
N TRP A 494 -3.83 1.74 1.51
CA TRP A 494 -4.13 0.52 2.26
C TRP A 494 -3.10 -0.58 2.01
N GLU A 495 -2.73 -0.83 0.77
CA GLU A 495 -1.71 -1.82 0.40
C GLU A 495 -0.34 -1.51 1.01
N ARG A 496 0.03 -0.23 1.06
CA ARG A 496 1.30 0.19 1.64
C ARG A 496 1.30 0.13 3.16
N THR A 497 0.22 0.56 3.81
CA THR A 497 0.17 0.75 5.26
C THR A 497 -0.26 -0.49 6.02
N TYR A 498 -0.86 -1.44 5.33
CA TYR A 498 -1.28 -2.73 5.87
C TYR A 498 -0.69 -3.88 5.05
N PRO A 499 0.64 -4.11 5.12
CA PRO A 499 1.33 -5.10 4.29
C PRO A 499 0.95 -6.53 4.69
N ALA A 500 -0.19 -7.00 4.19
CA ALA A 500 -0.74 -8.34 4.39
C ALA A 500 -1.35 -8.88 3.09
N HIS A 501 -1.82 -10.11 3.11
CA HIS A 501 -2.47 -10.73 1.96
C HIS A 501 -3.98 -10.56 2.06
N PHE A 502 -4.52 -9.58 1.37
CA PHE A 502 -5.95 -9.38 1.14
C PHE A 502 -6.21 -8.93 -0.29
N GLU A 503 -7.41 -9.19 -0.79
CA GLU A 503 -7.87 -8.66 -2.07
C GLU A 503 -8.49 -7.28 -1.84
N GLU A 504 -8.03 -6.26 -2.59
CA GLU A 504 -8.61 -4.93 -2.55
C GLU A 504 -9.85 -4.88 -3.44
N LEU A 505 -11.00 -4.57 -2.85
CA LEU A 505 -12.27 -4.43 -3.56
C LEU A 505 -12.52 -2.94 -3.86
N GLU A 506 -12.25 -2.53 -5.08
CA GLU A 506 -12.45 -1.16 -5.59
C GLU A 506 -13.92 -0.94 -5.99
N TYR A 507 -14.83 -1.05 -5.02
CA TYR A 507 -16.28 -1.07 -5.28
C TYR A 507 -17.03 0.18 -4.83
N GLY A 508 -16.35 1.11 -4.14
CA GLY A 508 -16.98 2.22 -3.45
C GLY A 508 -17.33 1.88 -1.99
N PHE A 509 -17.76 2.88 -1.23
CA PHE A 509 -18.28 2.66 0.12
C PHE A 509 -19.79 2.40 0.11
N PRO A 510 -20.27 1.23 0.55
CA PRO A 510 -21.69 0.88 0.58
C PRO A 510 -22.60 1.91 1.23
N ARG A 511 -22.13 2.61 2.28
CA ARG A 511 -22.89 3.67 2.93
C ARG A 511 -23.19 4.86 2.00
N ASN A 512 -22.28 5.13 1.04
CA ASN A 512 -22.41 6.23 0.09
C ASN A 512 -23.45 5.95 -1.00
N ASP A 513 -23.86 4.67 -1.18
CA ASP A 513 -24.97 4.33 -2.09
C ASP A 513 -26.24 5.15 -1.79
N ARG A 514 -26.50 5.43 -0.48
CA ARG A 514 -27.62 6.26 -0.06
C ARG A 514 -27.47 7.71 -0.52
N LEU A 515 -26.26 8.28 -0.56
CA LEU A 515 -26.00 9.64 -1.01
C LEU A 515 -26.23 9.81 -2.51
N VAL A 516 -25.95 8.77 -3.29
CA VAL A 516 -26.08 8.80 -4.74
C VAL A 516 -27.53 8.51 -5.17
N ASN A 517 -28.21 7.57 -4.49
CA ASN A 517 -29.52 7.07 -4.89
C ASN A 517 -30.71 7.82 -4.28
N ALA A 518 -30.48 8.77 -3.32
CA ALA A 518 -31.56 9.46 -2.66
C ALA A 518 -32.33 10.39 -3.63
N THR A 519 -33.66 10.34 -3.55
CA THR A 519 -34.57 11.21 -4.31
C THR A 519 -34.78 12.54 -3.59
N LEU A 520 -35.36 13.52 -4.28
CA LEU A 520 -35.74 14.79 -3.67
C LEU A 520 -36.77 14.60 -2.54
N ASP A 521 -37.66 13.62 -2.68
CA ASP A 521 -38.66 13.31 -1.66
C ASP A 521 -38.01 12.67 -0.42
N ASP A 522 -36.97 11.84 -0.58
CA ASP A 522 -36.18 11.34 0.53
C ASP A 522 -35.51 12.49 1.29
N VAL A 523 -34.87 13.40 0.57
CA VAL A 523 -34.23 14.59 1.17
C VAL A 523 -35.23 15.45 1.94
N ARG A 524 -36.41 15.69 1.37
CA ARG A 524 -37.50 16.46 2.02
C ARG A 524 -38.04 15.76 3.26
N ALA A 525 -38.21 14.44 3.21
CA ALA A 525 -38.62 13.63 4.34
C ALA A 525 -37.62 13.71 5.51
N ILE A 526 -36.32 13.59 5.19
CA ILE A 526 -35.25 13.74 6.17
C ILE A 526 -35.26 15.15 6.77
N ARG A 527 -35.34 16.22 5.95
CA ARG A 527 -35.42 17.60 6.43
C ARG A 527 -36.65 17.85 7.33
N ALA A 528 -37.80 17.32 6.94
CA ALA A 528 -39.01 17.44 7.72
C ALA A 528 -38.88 16.79 9.12
N SER A 529 -38.10 15.72 9.28
CA SER A 529 -37.85 15.12 10.60
C SER A 529 -37.07 16.02 11.56
N PHE A 530 -36.35 17.03 11.02
CA PHE A 530 -35.66 18.08 11.78
C PHE A 530 -36.48 19.37 11.86
N GLY A 531 -37.72 19.43 11.30
CA GLY A 531 -38.55 20.63 11.20
C GLY A 531 -38.07 21.63 10.14
N PHE A 532 -37.34 21.16 9.11
CA PHE A 532 -36.84 22.01 8.02
C PHE A 532 -37.63 21.78 6.74
N ASP A 533 -37.77 22.83 5.96
CA ASP A 533 -38.40 22.84 4.63
C ASP A 533 -37.43 23.36 3.55
N ASP A 534 -37.91 23.50 2.32
CA ASP A 534 -37.11 23.92 1.16
C ASP A 534 -36.64 25.39 1.24
N SER A 535 -37.18 26.22 2.14
CA SER A 535 -36.74 27.60 2.34
C SER A 535 -35.52 27.74 3.23
N HIS A 536 -35.17 26.68 3.98
CA HIS A 536 -34.07 26.70 4.91
C HIS A 536 -32.72 26.39 4.23
N LEU A 537 -31.71 27.20 4.53
CA LEU A 537 -30.30 26.86 4.27
C LEU A 537 -29.78 26.01 5.42
N VAL A 538 -29.51 24.74 5.16
CA VAL A 538 -29.04 23.80 6.18
C VAL A 538 -27.54 23.65 6.11
N VAL A 539 -26.85 24.06 7.18
CA VAL A 539 -25.41 23.95 7.37
C VAL A 539 -25.10 22.75 8.28
N PHE A 540 -24.28 21.81 7.82
CA PHE A 540 -23.87 20.71 8.64
C PHE A 540 -22.43 20.95 9.12
N TYR A 541 -22.23 21.14 10.43
CA TYR A 541 -20.93 21.33 11.07
C TYR A 541 -20.48 20.02 11.74
N ALA A 542 -19.38 19.46 11.24
CA ALA A 542 -18.82 18.17 11.67
C ALA A 542 -17.30 18.28 11.90
N PRO A 543 -16.88 18.83 13.05
CA PRO A 543 -15.46 18.96 13.39
C PRO A 543 -14.81 17.61 13.75
N THR A 544 -13.48 17.50 13.51
CA THR A 544 -12.69 16.35 13.92
C THR A 544 -12.26 16.48 15.38
N PHE A 545 -12.22 15.36 16.07
CA PHE A 545 -11.60 15.25 17.39
C PHE A 545 -10.10 15.54 17.32
N ARG A 546 -9.56 16.24 18.34
CA ARG A 546 -8.13 16.55 18.48
C ARG A 546 -7.46 15.58 19.46
N ASP A 547 -6.53 14.74 18.96
CA ASP A 547 -5.73 13.87 19.81
C ASP A 547 -4.75 14.73 20.65
N GLY A 548 -4.77 14.60 21.96
CA GLY A 548 -3.69 15.06 22.84
C GLY A 548 -3.86 16.42 23.53
N VAL A 549 -4.96 17.13 23.33
CA VAL A 549 -5.17 18.42 24.05
C VAL A 549 -5.94 18.21 25.35
N ASP A 550 -6.94 17.31 25.39
CA ASP A 550 -7.77 17.10 26.59
C ASP A 550 -8.31 15.65 26.75
N SER A 551 -7.59 14.65 26.25
CA SER A 551 -8.06 13.26 26.34
C SER A 551 -6.98 12.27 26.83
N VAL A 552 -7.38 11.28 27.63
CA VAL A 552 -6.56 10.14 28.04
C VAL A 552 -7.13 8.86 27.44
N ARG A 553 -6.26 8.08 26.82
CA ARG A 553 -6.63 6.75 26.30
C ARG A 553 -6.65 5.73 27.45
N THR A 554 -7.82 5.17 27.70
CA THR A 554 -8.01 4.06 28.66
C THR A 554 -8.21 2.74 27.91
N PRO A 555 -8.10 1.56 28.55
CA PRO A 555 -8.41 0.29 27.93
C PRO A 555 -9.85 0.18 27.38
N SER A 556 -10.76 1.02 27.86
CA SER A 556 -12.15 1.13 27.42
C SER A 556 -12.39 2.17 26.32
N GLY A 557 -11.36 2.92 25.89
CA GLY A 557 -11.44 3.95 24.84
C GLY A 557 -10.80 5.29 25.27
N LEU A 558 -10.93 6.29 24.40
CA LEU A 558 -10.53 7.68 24.71
C LEU A 558 -11.51 8.30 25.71
N VAL A 559 -11.00 8.87 26.78
CA VAL A 559 -11.77 9.66 27.76
C VAL A 559 -11.39 11.12 27.60
N ASP A 560 -12.36 11.95 27.25
CA ASP A 560 -12.23 13.42 27.20
C ASP A 560 -12.06 14.00 28.61
N LEU A 561 -11.08 14.86 28.78
CA LEU A 561 -10.77 15.52 30.06
C LEU A 561 -11.39 16.91 30.22
N GLY A 562 -12.17 17.40 29.22
CA GLY A 562 -12.90 18.63 29.47
C GLY A 562 -13.20 19.59 28.32
N GLY A 563 -12.86 19.28 27.06
CA GLY A 563 -13.25 20.10 25.90
C GLY A 563 -14.52 19.58 25.22
N ASP A 564 -15.35 20.45 24.63
CA ASP A 564 -16.49 20.07 23.78
C ASP A 564 -16.08 19.83 22.30
N GLY A 565 -14.78 19.94 21.99
CA GLY A 565 -14.22 19.73 20.64
C GLY A 565 -14.69 20.77 19.61
N ILE A 566 -15.34 21.84 20.05
CA ILE A 566 -15.93 22.86 19.19
C ILE A 566 -15.06 24.11 19.26
N HIS A 567 -14.45 24.47 18.13
CA HIS A 567 -13.61 25.66 17.97
C HIS A 567 -14.38 26.87 17.43
N LEU A 568 -15.70 26.73 17.22
CA LEU A 568 -16.54 27.72 16.58
C LEU A 568 -17.75 28.06 17.46
N ASP A 569 -18.01 29.34 17.65
CA ASP A 569 -19.23 29.82 18.30
C ASP A 569 -20.47 29.50 17.42
N LEU A 570 -21.28 28.54 17.88
CA LEU A 570 -22.42 28.01 17.14
C LEU A 570 -23.54 29.05 16.97
N ASP A 571 -23.72 29.99 17.91
CA ASP A 571 -24.69 31.05 17.78
C ASP A 571 -24.27 32.05 16.71
N ARG A 572 -22.98 32.39 16.61
CA ARG A 572 -22.43 33.19 15.51
C ARG A 572 -22.55 32.48 14.16
N LEU A 573 -22.31 31.15 14.14
CA LEU A 573 -22.49 30.35 12.93
C LEU A 573 -23.92 30.38 12.42
N ALA A 574 -24.90 30.18 13.31
CA ALA A 574 -26.31 30.25 12.97
C ALA A 574 -26.76 31.68 12.51
N ALA A 575 -26.12 32.70 13.07
CA ALA A 575 -26.36 34.08 12.63
C ALA A 575 -25.75 34.32 11.23
N ALA A 576 -24.56 33.84 10.96
CA ALA A 576 -23.90 33.99 9.66
C ALA A 576 -24.62 33.24 8.52
N ALA A 577 -25.29 32.12 8.81
CA ALA A 577 -26.14 31.41 7.85
C ALA A 577 -27.44 32.15 7.47
N GLY A 578 -27.72 33.32 8.04
CA GLY A 578 -28.86 34.15 7.74
C GLY A 578 -30.14 33.77 8.50
N GLU A 579 -31.26 34.45 8.22
CA GLU A 579 -32.52 34.27 8.94
C GLU A 579 -33.10 32.86 8.76
N HIS A 580 -33.03 32.34 7.55
CA HIS A 580 -33.50 30.99 7.21
C HIS A 580 -32.43 29.93 7.44
N GLY A 581 -31.24 30.29 7.96
CA GLY A 581 -30.16 29.34 8.25
C GLY A 581 -30.50 28.39 9.40
N ARG A 582 -30.16 27.11 9.23
CA ARG A 582 -30.25 26.05 10.24
C ARG A 582 -28.89 25.33 10.33
N VAL A 583 -28.49 24.99 11.53
CA VAL A 583 -27.19 24.35 11.78
C VAL A 583 -27.41 22.99 12.41
N LEU A 584 -26.98 21.94 11.74
CA LEU A 584 -26.85 20.61 12.31
C LEU A 584 -25.40 20.47 12.85
N VAL A 585 -25.24 20.12 14.12
CA VAL A 585 -23.90 19.94 14.73
C VAL A 585 -23.73 18.49 15.12
N ARG A 586 -22.64 17.86 14.64
CA ARG A 586 -22.28 16.51 15.02
C ARG A 586 -20.84 16.49 15.56
N THR A 587 -20.71 16.28 16.85
CA THR A 587 -19.40 16.07 17.50
C THR A 587 -18.97 14.61 17.41
N HIS A 588 -17.70 14.33 17.71
CA HIS A 588 -17.18 12.98 17.71
C HIS A 588 -17.80 12.16 18.84
N TYR A 589 -18.12 10.90 18.58
CA TYR A 589 -18.77 9.99 19.54
C TYR A 589 -17.96 9.72 20.83
N SER A 590 -16.69 10.12 20.87
CA SER A 590 -15.83 10.01 22.07
C SER A 590 -15.97 11.21 23.04
N LEU A 591 -16.68 12.25 22.65
CA LEU A 591 -16.87 13.42 23.50
C LEU A 591 -18.01 13.20 24.50
N SER A 592 -17.76 13.50 25.77
CA SER A 592 -18.73 13.33 26.86
C SER A 592 -19.68 14.51 27.02
N LYS A 593 -19.41 15.62 26.35
CA LYS A 593 -20.23 16.84 26.41
C LYS A 593 -20.90 17.09 25.07
N HIS A 594 -22.20 17.38 25.15
CA HIS A 594 -22.96 17.83 24.01
C HIS A 594 -22.67 19.30 23.70
N PRO A 595 -22.71 19.69 22.41
CA PRO A 595 -22.55 21.08 22.01
C PRO A 595 -23.63 21.97 22.64
N SER A 596 -23.23 23.10 23.20
CA SER A 596 -24.13 24.06 23.78
C SER A 596 -24.32 25.25 22.85
N ALA A 597 -25.58 25.52 22.47
CA ALA A 597 -25.99 26.72 21.74
C ALA A 597 -27.26 27.30 22.36
N ARG A 598 -27.40 28.62 22.30
CA ARG A 598 -28.63 29.34 22.78
C ARG A 598 -29.66 29.46 21.67
N SER A 599 -29.21 29.48 20.43
CA SER A 599 -30.06 29.64 19.27
C SER A 599 -30.90 28.37 19.00
N PRO A 600 -32.22 28.47 18.89
CA PRO A 600 -33.08 27.35 18.50
C PRO A 600 -32.85 26.89 17.05
N ARG A 601 -32.01 27.60 16.30
CA ARG A 601 -31.63 27.25 14.92
C ARG A 601 -30.47 26.25 14.86
N VAL A 602 -29.86 25.92 16.00
CA VAL A 602 -28.79 24.93 16.14
C VAL A 602 -29.38 23.64 16.70
N VAL A 603 -29.21 22.55 15.99
CA VAL A 603 -29.71 21.23 16.39
C VAL A 603 -28.50 20.31 16.61
N ASP A 604 -28.32 19.77 17.82
CA ASP A 604 -27.37 18.73 18.11
C ASP A 604 -27.85 17.39 17.53
N VAL A 605 -27.06 16.83 16.63
CA VAL A 605 -27.34 15.56 15.95
C VAL A 605 -26.21 14.53 16.17
N SER A 606 -25.44 14.70 17.25
CA SER A 606 -24.29 13.84 17.55
C SER A 606 -24.67 12.37 17.71
N GLU A 607 -25.86 12.08 18.25
CA GLU A 607 -26.38 10.73 18.43
C GLU A 607 -27.22 10.21 17.26
N HIS A 608 -27.38 10.99 16.19
CA HIS A 608 -28.17 10.54 15.04
C HIS A 608 -27.53 9.30 14.40
N PRO A 609 -28.29 8.20 14.19
CA PRO A 609 -27.71 6.89 13.81
C PRO A 609 -27.15 6.84 12.38
N ARG A 610 -27.61 7.71 11.49
CA ARG A 610 -27.18 7.76 10.08
C ARG A 610 -26.55 9.10 9.73
N VAL A 611 -25.25 9.14 9.59
CA VAL A 611 -24.54 10.35 9.13
C VAL A 611 -24.92 10.70 7.68
N GLU A 612 -25.24 9.73 6.87
CA GLU A 612 -25.71 9.87 5.49
C GLU A 612 -26.99 10.73 5.41
N ASP A 613 -27.93 10.58 6.36
CA ASP A 613 -29.15 11.40 6.42
C ASP A 613 -28.82 12.85 6.75
N LEU A 614 -27.85 13.09 7.64
CA LEU A 614 -27.39 14.45 7.96
C LEU A 614 -26.74 15.14 6.75
N MET A 615 -25.93 14.37 6.00
CA MET A 615 -25.33 14.85 4.75
C MET A 615 -26.40 15.18 3.70
N LEU A 616 -27.42 14.32 3.55
CA LEU A 616 -28.53 14.54 2.62
C LEU A 616 -29.36 15.77 3.00
N ALA A 617 -29.58 16.00 4.30
CA ALA A 617 -30.32 17.19 4.78
C ALA A 617 -29.58 18.50 4.53
N ALA A 618 -28.25 18.48 4.50
CA ALA A 618 -27.40 19.65 4.45
C ALA A 618 -27.22 20.21 3.02
N ASP A 619 -27.20 21.55 2.89
CA ASP A 619 -26.82 22.25 1.66
C ASP A 619 -25.33 22.59 1.64
N VAL A 620 -24.74 22.80 2.81
CA VAL A 620 -23.30 23.12 2.98
C VAL A 620 -22.70 22.27 4.11
N LEU A 621 -21.57 21.66 3.86
CA LEU A 621 -20.75 21.01 4.89
C LEU A 621 -19.67 21.98 5.38
N ILE A 622 -19.53 22.10 6.69
CA ILE A 622 -18.35 22.68 7.34
C ILE A 622 -17.63 21.57 8.09
N SER A 623 -16.37 21.36 7.79
CA SER A 623 -15.53 20.36 8.44
C SER A 623 -14.08 20.81 8.44
N ASP A 624 -13.19 19.94 8.87
CA ASP A 624 -11.75 20.17 8.94
C ASP A 624 -10.97 18.96 8.34
N TYR A 625 -10.22 18.23 9.13
CA TYR A 625 -9.42 17.05 8.69
C TYR A 625 -10.21 15.74 8.71
N SER A 626 -11.51 15.80 8.56
CA SER A 626 -12.41 14.66 8.61
C SER A 626 -12.59 14.00 7.24
N SER A 627 -12.67 12.66 7.24
CA SER A 627 -13.02 11.88 6.04
C SER A 627 -14.46 12.14 5.54
N ILE A 628 -15.31 12.79 6.33
CA ILE A 628 -16.69 13.13 5.93
C ILE A 628 -16.73 14.03 4.68
N SER A 629 -15.70 14.86 4.47
CA SER A 629 -15.58 15.71 3.28
C SER A 629 -15.51 14.89 1.98
N PHE A 630 -14.88 13.71 2.03
CA PHE A 630 -14.80 12.80 0.89
C PHE A 630 -16.17 12.16 0.57
N ASP A 631 -16.89 11.73 1.61
CA ASP A 631 -18.24 11.18 1.43
C ASP A 631 -19.21 12.25 0.93
N TYR A 632 -19.19 13.45 1.55
CA TYR A 632 -20.08 14.56 1.19
C TYR A 632 -19.85 15.05 -0.25
N ALA A 633 -18.61 14.94 -0.76
CA ALA A 633 -18.28 15.32 -2.12
C ALA A 633 -19.12 14.57 -3.17
N ASN A 634 -19.63 13.36 -2.86
CA ASN A 634 -20.55 12.63 -3.74
C ASN A 634 -21.84 13.40 -4.04
N LEU A 635 -22.27 14.31 -3.15
CA LEU A 635 -23.48 15.14 -3.32
C LEU A 635 -23.27 16.34 -4.24
N ASP A 636 -22.04 16.65 -4.63
CA ASP A 636 -21.69 17.86 -5.40
C ASP A 636 -22.20 19.17 -4.77
N ARG A 637 -22.26 19.22 -3.46
CA ARG A 637 -22.70 20.38 -2.68
C ARG A 637 -21.50 21.09 -2.06
N PRO A 638 -21.61 22.41 -1.73
CA PRO A 638 -20.53 23.19 -1.15
C PRO A 638 -19.92 22.59 0.11
N ILE A 639 -18.60 22.66 0.19
CA ILE A 639 -17.80 22.30 1.36
C ILE A 639 -16.95 23.49 1.76
N VAL A 640 -16.90 23.81 3.05
CA VAL A 640 -15.99 24.79 3.64
C VAL A 640 -15.11 24.07 4.65
N LEU A 641 -13.80 24.11 4.43
CA LEU A 641 -12.83 23.62 5.39
C LEU A 641 -12.40 24.72 6.34
N LEU A 642 -12.49 24.47 7.66
CA LEU A 642 -11.90 25.30 8.70
C LEU A 642 -10.58 24.69 9.11
N VAL A 643 -9.45 25.33 8.77
CA VAL A 643 -8.07 24.81 8.95
C VAL A 643 -7.22 25.80 9.74
N ASP A 644 -7.67 26.17 10.92
CA ASP A 644 -7.03 27.17 11.80
C ASP A 644 -5.80 26.63 12.55
N ASP A 645 -5.64 25.30 12.64
CA ASP A 645 -4.56 24.63 13.37
C ASP A 645 -3.74 23.62 12.52
N LEU A 646 -3.74 23.75 11.18
CA LEU A 646 -3.15 22.77 10.25
C LEU A 646 -1.71 22.39 10.59
N GLY A 647 -0.84 23.36 10.91
CA GLY A 647 0.56 23.10 11.21
C GLY A 647 0.76 22.22 12.45
N SER A 648 -0.02 22.45 13.48
CA SER A 648 0.00 21.64 14.71
C SER A 648 -0.60 20.25 14.47
N TYR A 649 -1.67 20.18 13.70
CA TYR A 649 -2.34 18.93 13.38
C TYR A 649 -1.45 17.99 12.55
N ASP A 650 -0.83 18.51 11.49
CA ASP A 650 0.06 17.73 10.62
C ASP A 650 1.33 17.25 11.36
N HIS A 651 1.90 18.10 12.23
CA HIS A 651 3.06 17.70 13.05
C HIS A 651 2.75 16.53 13.99
N ASN A 652 1.57 16.50 14.60
CA ASN A 652 1.21 15.50 15.61
C ASN A 652 0.65 14.21 15.03
N ARG A 653 -0.18 14.32 13.96
CA ARG A 653 -0.94 13.21 13.41
C ARG A 653 -0.46 12.77 12.04
N GLY A 654 0.05 13.69 11.23
CA GLY A 654 0.41 13.51 9.84
C GLY A 654 -0.81 13.39 8.91
N THR A 655 -0.62 13.91 7.71
CA THR A 655 -1.58 13.78 6.62
C THR A 655 -0.89 13.23 5.38
N TYR A 656 -1.62 12.51 4.53
CA TYR A 656 -1.07 11.95 3.29
C TYR A 656 -0.91 13.00 2.18
N PHE A 657 -1.63 14.11 2.28
CA PHE A 657 -1.47 15.26 1.39
C PHE A 657 -1.97 16.52 2.09
N ASP A 658 -1.50 17.67 1.60
CA ASP A 658 -1.99 18.98 2.05
C ASP A 658 -3.39 19.24 1.49
N ILE A 659 -4.41 19.08 2.35
CA ILE A 659 -5.81 19.31 1.97
C ILE A 659 -6.08 20.76 1.57
N THR A 660 -5.23 21.72 1.92
CA THR A 660 -5.37 23.11 1.50
C THR A 660 -4.81 23.38 0.10
N ALA A 661 -3.87 22.54 -0.35
CA ALA A 661 -3.37 22.57 -1.71
C ALA A 661 -4.31 21.84 -2.70
N PHE A 662 -5.10 20.88 -2.22
CA PHE A 662 -6.11 20.16 -3.01
C PHE A 662 -7.43 20.05 -2.23
N PRO A 663 -8.16 21.19 -2.06
CA PRO A 663 -9.34 21.23 -1.18
C PRO A 663 -10.61 20.74 -1.87
N PRO A 664 -11.59 20.22 -1.08
CA PRO A 664 -12.91 19.83 -1.58
C PRO A 664 -13.84 21.02 -1.86
N GLY A 665 -13.39 22.26 -1.62
CA GLY A 665 -14.20 23.47 -1.76
C GLY A 665 -13.45 24.71 -1.27
N LEU A 666 -14.13 25.56 -0.49
CA LEU A 666 -13.53 26.76 0.09
C LEU A 666 -12.68 26.41 1.32
N VAL A 667 -11.52 27.05 1.45
CA VAL A 667 -10.66 26.96 2.64
C VAL A 667 -10.77 28.25 3.45
N ALA A 668 -11.16 28.13 4.72
CA ALA A 668 -11.14 29.20 5.71
C ALA A 668 -10.03 28.91 6.74
N ARG A 669 -9.15 29.89 6.99
CA ARG A 669 -8.02 29.77 7.89
C ARG A 669 -8.28 30.33 9.28
N SER A 670 -9.50 30.87 9.48
CA SER A 670 -9.98 31.35 10.77
C SER A 670 -11.49 31.26 10.86
N PRO A 671 -12.06 31.25 12.07
CA PRO A 671 -13.50 31.35 12.28
C PRO A 671 -14.14 32.59 11.61
N GLU A 672 -13.44 33.70 11.59
CA GLU A 672 -13.89 34.94 10.97
C GLU A 672 -14.01 34.82 9.46
N GLU A 673 -13.04 34.20 8.80
CA GLU A 673 -13.08 33.91 7.36
C GLU A 673 -14.26 33.00 7.02
N LEU A 674 -14.47 31.95 7.81
CA LEU A 674 -15.59 31.02 7.63
C LEU A 674 -16.93 31.73 7.75
N LEU A 675 -17.16 32.54 8.81
CA LEU A 675 -18.39 33.28 9.01
C LEU A 675 -18.63 34.29 7.88
N SER A 676 -17.58 34.99 7.43
CA SER A 676 -17.63 35.89 6.27
C SER A 676 -18.00 35.15 4.98
N ALA A 677 -17.44 33.94 4.78
CA ALA A 677 -17.75 33.12 3.61
C ALA A 677 -19.22 32.70 3.55
N LEU A 678 -19.82 32.39 4.71
CA LEU A 678 -21.26 32.10 4.79
C LEU A 678 -22.11 33.34 4.49
N GLN A 679 -21.77 34.48 5.08
CA GLN A 679 -22.53 35.74 4.90
C GLN A 679 -22.48 36.23 3.45
N THR A 680 -21.35 36.04 2.76
CA THR A 680 -21.14 36.53 1.38
C THR A 680 -21.50 35.53 0.30
N GLY A 681 -21.80 34.27 0.66
CA GLY A 681 -22.01 33.17 -0.28
C GLY A 681 -20.74 32.76 -1.03
N ALA A 682 -19.55 33.06 -0.50
CA ALA A 682 -18.26 32.76 -1.17
C ALA A 682 -18.06 31.26 -1.43
N PHE A 683 -18.64 30.40 -0.61
CA PHE A 683 -18.58 28.94 -0.75
C PHE A 683 -19.30 28.42 -2.01
N ALA A 684 -20.19 29.19 -2.62
CA ALA A 684 -20.90 28.82 -3.84
C ALA A 684 -20.29 29.41 -5.13
N LYS A 685 -19.18 30.18 -5.03
CA LYS A 685 -18.54 30.80 -6.18
C LYS A 685 -17.82 29.78 -7.06
N ALA A 686 -17.55 30.18 -8.31
CA ALA A 686 -16.94 29.33 -9.35
C ALA A 686 -15.59 28.69 -8.93
N GLU A 687 -14.76 29.39 -8.15
CA GLU A 687 -13.48 28.87 -7.67
C GLU A 687 -13.69 27.66 -6.72
N ALA A 688 -14.56 27.79 -5.73
CA ALA A 688 -14.90 26.69 -4.82
C ALA A 688 -15.57 25.52 -5.55
N ALA A 689 -16.38 25.80 -6.58
CA ALA A 689 -16.98 24.79 -7.44
C ALA A 689 -15.92 24.02 -8.25
N LYS A 690 -14.90 24.70 -8.78
CA LYS A 690 -13.78 24.08 -9.49
C LYS A 690 -12.97 23.16 -8.58
N HIS A 691 -12.64 23.59 -7.36
CA HIS A 691 -11.97 22.76 -6.38
C HIS A 691 -12.77 21.49 -6.07
N ARG A 692 -14.07 21.62 -5.84
CA ARG A 692 -14.97 20.50 -5.59
C ARG A 692 -15.01 19.52 -6.74
N GLN A 693 -15.06 20.02 -7.99
CA GLN A 693 -15.03 19.16 -9.18
C GLN A 693 -13.76 18.31 -9.22
N LEU A 694 -12.58 18.93 -9.11
CA LEU A 694 -11.29 18.21 -9.12
C LEU A 694 -11.19 17.19 -7.98
N PHE A 695 -11.69 17.55 -6.79
CA PHE A 695 -11.71 16.66 -5.64
C PHE A 695 -12.60 15.44 -5.86
N ARG A 696 -13.79 15.65 -6.47
CA ARG A 696 -14.72 14.56 -6.83
C ARG A 696 -14.12 13.61 -7.87
N GLU A 697 -13.47 14.17 -8.90
CA GLU A 697 -12.81 13.38 -9.95
C GLU A 697 -11.76 12.43 -9.35
N LYS A 698 -11.06 12.84 -8.32
CA LYS A 698 -10.03 12.04 -7.67
C LYS A 698 -10.56 11.07 -6.60
N PHE A 699 -11.55 11.48 -5.81
CA PHE A 699 -11.92 10.76 -4.58
C PHE A 699 -13.30 10.11 -4.60
N CYS A 700 -14.19 10.44 -5.55
CA CYS A 700 -15.51 9.81 -5.69
C CYS A 700 -15.53 8.76 -6.82
N GLU A 701 -14.40 8.11 -7.08
CA GLU A 701 -14.19 7.30 -8.27
C GLU A 701 -15.12 6.10 -8.34
N PHE A 702 -15.30 5.37 -7.22
CA PHE A 702 -16.06 4.12 -7.19
C PHE A 702 -17.45 4.23 -6.53
N ASP A 703 -17.78 5.38 -5.93
CA ASP A 703 -19.05 5.62 -5.23
C ASP A 703 -20.18 5.97 -6.24
N ASP A 704 -20.71 4.97 -6.92
CA ASP A 704 -21.74 5.15 -7.97
C ASP A 704 -23.15 4.72 -7.55
N GLY A 705 -23.37 4.41 -6.27
CA GLY A 705 -24.65 3.99 -5.74
C GLY A 705 -24.93 2.50 -5.80
N ARG A 706 -23.95 1.67 -6.20
CA ARG A 706 -24.07 0.20 -6.30
C ARG A 706 -22.97 -0.56 -5.57
N ALA A 707 -22.27 0.09 -4.64
CA ALA A 707 -21.18 -0.53 -3.89
C ALA A 707 -21.64 -1.73 -3.05
N ALA A 708 -22.74 -1.56 -2.31
CA ALA A 708 -23.32 -2.64 -1.51
C ALA A 708 -23.75 -3.84 -2.37
N GLU A 709 -24.32 -3.59 -3.54
CA GLU A 709 -24.71 -4.65 -4.48
C GLU A 709 -23.50 -5.46 -4.95
N ARG A 710 -22.39 -4.81 -5.35
CA ARG A 710 -21.17 -5.48 -5.79
C ARG A 710 -20.59 -6.35 -4.68
N VAL A 711 -20.54 -5.85 -3.44
CA VAL A 711 -20.07 -6.62 -2.28
C VAL A 711 -20.92 -7.85 -2.07
N VAL A 712 -22.26 -7.73 -2.07
CA VAL A 712 -23.18 -8.85 -1.85
C VAL A 712 -23.03 -9.90 -2.96
N ARG A 713 -23.00 -9.49 -4.22
CA ARG A 713 -22.83 -10.39 -5.37
C ARG A 713 -21.50 -11.13 -5.30
N ARG A 714 -20.40 -10.42 -5.05
CA ARG A 714 -19.05 -10.99 -4.98
C ARG A 714 -18.91 -11.98 -3.83
N LEU A 715 -19.26 -11.58 -2.60
CA LEU A 715 -18.96 -12.36 -1.39
C LEU A 715 -20.00 -13.45 -1.11
N PHE A 716 -21.27 -13.14 -1.24
CA PHE A 716 -22.33 -14.05 -0.77
C PHE A 716 -22.97 -14.87 -1.90
N LEU A 717 -22.94 -14.36 -3.13
CA LEU A 717 -23.46 -15.06 -4.31
C LEU A 717 -22.37 -15.69 -5.16
N GLY A 718 -21.07 -15.35 -4.92
CA GLY A 718 -19.93 -15.90 -5.65
C GLY A 718 -19.84 -15.44 -7.11
N GLU A 719 -20.51 -14.32 -7.45
CA GLU A 719 -20.51 -13.79 -8.80
C GLU A 719 -19.18 -13.09 -9.11
N THR A 720 -18.69 -13.27 -10.31
CA THR A 720 -17.48 -12.60 -10.84
C THR A 720 -17.80 -11.53 -11.88
N ASP A 721 -18.94 -11.65 -12.57
CA ASP A 721 -19.45 -10.62 -13.47
C ASP A 721 -20.32 -9.64 -12.69
N LEU A 722 -19.68 -8.57 -12.23
CA LEU A 722 -20.31 -7.58 -11.36
C LEU A 722 -20.79 -6.36 -12.16
N PRO A 723 -21.79 -5.64 -11.67
CA PRO A 723 -22.20 -4.38 -12.29
C PRO A 723 -21.01 -3.43 -12.46
N PRO A 724 -20.78 -2.92 -13.68
CA PRO A 724 -19.69 -1.96 -13.90
C PRO A 724 -19.90 -0.69 -13.09
N ILE A 725 -18.78 -0.01 -12.78
CA ILE A 725 -18.83 1.29 -12.10
C ILE A 725 -19.30 2.34 -13.12
N THR A 726 -20.36 3.07 -12.76
CA THR A 726 -20.85 4.18 -13.56
C THR A 726 -19.85 5.33 -13.55
N PRO A 727 -19.37 5.83 -14.69
CA PRO A 727 -18.47 6.96 -14.75
C PRO A 727 -19.01 8.19 -14.01
N LEU A 728 -18.17 8.99 -13.37
CA LEU A 728 -18.60 10.16 -12.57
C LEU A 728 -19.42 11.16 -13.38
N ALA A 729 -19.08 11.33 -14.67
CA ALA A 729 -19.80 12.23 -15.58
C ALA A 729 -21.26 11.83 -15.83
N ASP A 730 -21.57 10.54 -15.69
CA ASP A 730 -22.91 9.98 -15.93
C ASP A 730 -23.75 9.85 -14.65
N ARG A 731 -23.19 10.27 -13.50
CA ARG A 731 -23.88 10.21 -12.21
C ARG A 731 -24.65 11.48 -11.94
N HIS A 732 -25.81 11.31 -11.35
CA HIS A 732 -26.67 12.41 -10.90
C HIS A 732 -26.67 12.43 -9.37
N PRO A 733 -25.98 13.40 -8.73
CA PRO A 733 -25.99 13.52 -7.27
C PRO A 733 -27.41 13.72 -6.74
N ALA A 734 -27.65 13.28 -5.50
CA ALA A 734 -28.95 13.52 -4.85
C ALA A 734 -29.28 15.02 -4.85
N PRO A 735 -30.48 15.42 -5.31
CA PRO A 735 -30.84 16.82 -5.48
C PRO A 735 -30.91 17.56 -4.14
N SER A 736 -30.51 18.84 -4.15
CA SER A 736 -30.78 19.75 -3.03
C SER A 736 -32.09 20.50 -3.28
N PRO A 737 -32.99 20.59 -2.31
CA PRO A 737 -34.18 21.38 -2.45
C PRO A 737 -33.91 22.89 -2.39
N HIS A 738 -32.83 23.30 -1.74
CA HIS A 738 -32.39 24.69 -1.71
C HIS A 738 -31.47 24.97 -2.91
N ARG A 739 -31.82 26.00 -3.72
CA ARG A 739 -30.97 26.46 -4.82
C ARG A 739 -29.99 27.48 -4.29
N LEU A 740 -28.71 27.12 -4.22
CA LEU A 740 -27.58 27.98 -3.82
C LEU A 740 -27.17 28.91 -4.95
#